data_936a71c0cc66ddca8f488abdd4882a5a
#
_entry.id   936a71c0cc66ddca8f488abdd4882a5a
#
_cell.length_a   1.000
_cell.length_b   1.000
_cell.length_c   1.000
_cell.angle_alpha   90.00
_cell.angle_beta   90.00
_cell.angle_gamma   90.00
#
_symmetry.space_group_name_H-M   'P 1'
#
loop_
_entity.id
_entity.type
_entity.pdbx_description
1 polymer ?
#
loop_
_entity_poly.entity_id
_entity_poly.type
_entity_poly.pdbx_seq_one_letter_code
_entity_poly.pdbx_strand_id
1 'polypeptide(L)'
;MTTFHLSGFPRVGAKRELKFAQERYWRGEIAEADLLDIAKKLREINWQHQANANADFVAVADFTFYDHILDLQVATGAIPARFGFDSQNLTLDQYFQLARGNKTQFAIEMTKWFDTNYHYLVPEFHKDTQFKANPAHYVQQIREAKALGHNVKPTIVGPLTFLWLGKEKGAAFNRFDLLNKLVPVYVDILNALTAEGVEYIQIDEPALTLDLPAEWIAAYKEVYATFAAQVKAKLLLATYFGSVAEHAALLKALPVTGLHIDLVRAPEQLSAFADYNKILSVGVIDGRNIWRANLNQVLDVVEPLKAKLGERLWIAPSCSLLHTPYDLAVETQLQANKPELYQWLAFTLQKIQELRVIKTALEQGRAAVQADLDASQVAADARKNSREIHRTCVAKRLANLPKNADQRKSPFAERIKLQNAWLNLPLLPTTNIGSFPQTTEIRHARAAFKKGDLSLADYEAAMKKEIEFVVREQEKLDLDVLVHGEAERNDMVEYFGELLDGFAFTKFGWVQSYGSRCVKPPVIYGDVTRPEPMTVRWSQYAQSLTNKVMKGMLTGPVTILQWSFVRNDIPRSTVCKQIAVALSDEVLDLEKAGIKVIQIDEPAIREGLPLKRADWDAYLQWAGEAFRLSSMGCKDDTQIHTHMCYSEFNDILPAIAALDADVITIETSRSDMELLTAFGDFKYPNDIGPGVYDIHSPRVPTAEEIEHLLRKALQVVPKERLWVNPDCGLKTRGWPETIAALKVMVDVTKKLRAELA
;
A
#
# COMPACT_ATOMS: atom_id res chain seq x y z
N MET A 1 17.70 -26.10 22.48
CA MET A 1 16.60 -26.06 21.50
C MET A 1 16.65 -24.76 20.71
N THR A 2 16.03 -24.70 19.54
CA THR A 2 15.90 -23.45 18.77
C THR A 2 14.49 -22.90 18.96
N THR A 3 14.37 -21.65 19.37
CA THR A 3 13.07 -21.02 19.56
C THR A 3 12.50 -20.53 18.22
N PHE A 4 11.26 -20.89 17.94
CA PHE A 4 10.45 -20.38 16.85
C PHE A 4 9.32 -19.50 17.40
N HIS A 5 9.21 -18.27 16.89
CA HIS A 5 8.18 -17.34 17.31
C HIS A 5 7.67 -16.49 16.16
N LEU A 6 6.54 -15.81 16.36
CA LEU A 6 5.92 -14.89 15.41
C LEU A 6 5.88 -13.47 15.99
N SER A 7 5.90 -12.46 15.10
CA SER A 7 5.69 -11.06 15.44
C SER A 7 4.23 -10.62 15.32
N GLY A 8 3.40 -11.41 14.65
CA GLY A 8 1.97 -11.14 14.46
C GLY A 8 1.37 -12.02 13.38
N PHE A 9 0.05 -12.01 13.28
CA PHE A 9 -0.75 -12.92 12.46
C PHE A 9 -1.85 -12.14 11.70
N PRO A 10 -2.36 -12.64 10.53
CA PRO A 10 -3.50 -12.02 9.86
C PRO A 10 -4.76 -11.98 10.75
N ARG A 11 -5.47 -10.86 10.74
CA ARG A 11 -6.57 -10.60 11.70
C ARG A 11 -7.94 -10.83 11.12
N VAL A 12 -8.08 -10.70 9.80
CA VAL A 12 -9.39 -10.66 9.13
C VAL A 12 -10.06 -12.01 8.95
N GLY A 13 -9.34 -13.12 9.18
CA GLY A 13 -9.80 -14.49 8.95
C GLY A 13 -9.54 -14.95 7.51
N ALA A 14 -9.62 -16.28 7.27
CA ALA A 14 -9.31 -16.88 5.97
C ALA A 14 -10.24 -16.40 4.84
N LYS A 15 -11.47 -16.06 5.17
CA LYS A 15 -12.51 -15.57 4.24
C LYS A 15 -13.02 -14.18 4.60
N ARG A 16 -12.22 -13.41 5.35
CA ARG A 16 -12.54 -12.05 5.81
C ARG A 16 -13.72 -12.00 6.79
N GLU A 17 -13.82 -12.96 7.67
CA GLU A 17 -14.92 -13.09 8.64
C GLU A 17 -15.03 -11.84 9.52
N LEU A 18 -13.90 -11.32 10.02
CA LEU A 18 -13.89 -10.08 10.83
C LEU A 18 -14.40 -8.88 10.04
N LYS A 19 -13.99 -8.73 8.77
CA LYS A 19 -14.46 -7.65 7.90
C LYS A 19 -15.98 -7.62 7.83
N PHE A 20 -16.59 -8.74 7.49
CA PHE A 20 -18.04 -8.82 7.33
C PHE A 20 -18.79 -8.61 8.65
N ALA A 21 -18.23 -9.12 9.76
CA ALA A 21 -18.80 -8.89 11.09
C ALA A 21 -18.77 -7.41 11.46
N GLN A 22 -17.64 -6.72 11.26
CA GLN A 22 -17.51 -5.28 11.51
C GLN A 22 -18.51 -4.45 10.67
N GLU A 23 -18.61 -4.73 9.38
CA GLU A 23 -19.52 -4.01 8.48
C GLU A 23 -20.99 -4.23 8.84
N ARG A 24 -21.36 -5.44 9.26
CA ARG A 24 -22.70 -5.75 9.79
C ARG A 24 -22.98 -5.01 11.10
N TYR A 25 -21.99 -4.96 12.01
CA TYR A 25 -22.10 -4.20 13.24
C TYR A 25 -22.32 -2.71 12.97
N TRP A 26 -21.54 -2.11 12.07
CA TRP A 26 -21.69 -0.69 11.71
C TRP A 26 -23.02 -0.35 11.06
N ARG A 27 -23.67 -1.33 10.41
CA ARG A 27 -25.04 -1.18 9.87
C ARG A 27 -26.14 -1.50 10.89
N GLY A 28 -25.77 -1.89 12.11
CA GLY A 28 -26.72 -2.28 13.16
C GLY A 28 -27.41 -3.64 12.93
N GLU A 29 -26.83 -4.51 12.09
CA GLU A 29 -27.37 -5.83 11.76
C GLU A 29 -26.99 -6.90 12.80
N ILE A 30 -25.95 -6.70 13.56
CA ILE A 30 -25.51 -7.54 14.68
C ILE A 30 -25.18 -6.70 15.89
N ALA A 31 -25.29 -7.28 17.10
CA ALA A 31 -24.92 -6.65 18.34
C ALA A 31 -23.41 -6.63 18.57
N GLU A 32 -22.95 -5.77 19.50
CA GLU A 32 -21.54 -5.72 19.93
C GLU A 32 -21.05 -7.09 20.41
N ALA A 33 -21.87 -7.80 21.20
CA ALA A 33 -21.53 -9.13 21.71
C ALA A 33 -21.25 -10.13 20.60
N ASP A 34 -22.00 -10.09 19.47
CA ASP A 34 -21.78 -10.95 18.32
C ASP A 34 -20.44 -10.67 17.65
N LEU A 35 -20.09 -9.39 17.49
CA LEU A 35 -18.80 -8.98 16.93
C LEU A 35 -17.63 -9.42 17.82
N LEU A 36 -17.76 -9.23 19.13
CA LEU A 36 -16.74 -9.65 20.11
C LEU A 36 -16.54 -11.16 20.12
N ASP A 37 -17.63 -11.95 20.00
CA ASP A 37 -17.56 -13.43 19.94
C ASP A 37 -16.86 -13.91 18.65
N ILE A 38 -17.18 -13.32 17.51
CA ILE A 38 -16.50 -13.63 16.24
C ILE A 38 -15.01 -13.31 16.33
N ALA A 39 -14.66 -12.13 16.87
CA ALA A 39 -13.27 -11.73 17.04
C ALA A 39 -12.50 -12.66 17.98
N LYS A 40 -13.13 -13.09 19.09
CA LYS A 40 -12.55 -14.07 20.03
C LYS A 40 -12.28 -15.40 19.33
N LYS A 41 -13.26 -15.95 18.61
CA LYS A 41 -13.08 -17.20 17.85
C LYS A 41 -11.95 -17.11 16.83
N LEU A 42 -11.81 -15.98 16.13
CA LEU A 42 -10.70 -15.76 15.20
C LEU A 42 -9.35 -15.77 15.92
N ARG A 43 -9.24 -15.12 17.08
CA ARG A 43 -8.00 -15.16 17.89
C ARG A 43 -7.66 -16.58 18.31
N GLU A 44 -8.64 -17.33 18.83
CA GLU A 44 -8.46 -18.72 19.24
C GLU A 44 -7.95 -19.61 18.08
N ILE A 45 -8.53 -19.47 16.90
CA ILE A 45 -8.10 -20.17 15.67
C ILE A 45 -6.67 -19.78 15.30
N ASN A 46 -6.35 -18.49 15.33
CA ASN A 46 -5.02 -17.98 14.98
C ASN A 46 -3.94 -18.51 15.94
N TRP A 47 -4.22 -18.54 17.24
CA TRP A 47 -3.31 -19.08 18.24
C TRP A 47 -3.13 -20.61 18.10
N GLN A 48 -4.21 -21.31 17.80
CA GLN A 48 -4.15 -22.75 17.58
C GLN A 48 -3.30 -23.12 16.35
N HIS A 49 -3.37 -22.35 15.26
CA HIS A 49 -2.50 -22.54 14.09
C HIS A 49 -1.01 -22.39 14.44
N GLN A 50 -0.67 -21.38 15.25
CA GLN A 50 0.70 -21.17 15.71
C GLN A 50 1.17 -22.34 16.60
N ALA A 51 0.34 -22.76 17.55
CA ALA A 51 0.65 -23.89 18.42
C ALA A 51 0.81 -25.20 17.64
N ASN A 52 -0.07 -25.47 16.67
CA ASN A 52 0.00 -26.66 15.81
C ASN A 52 1.27 -26.68 14.92
N ALA A 53 1.84 -25.51 14.63
CA ALA A 53 3.12 -25.40 13.94
C ALA A 53 4.34 -25.50 14.88
N ASN A 54 4.14 -25.85 16.16
CA ASN A 54 5.16 -25.93 17.19
C ASN A 54 5.91 -24.61 17.45
N ALA A 55 5.22 -23.46 17.32
CA ALA A 55 5.75 -22.20 17.80
C ALA A 55 5.94 -22.26 19.32
N ASP A 56 7.11 -21.85 19.80
CA ASP A 56 7.41 -21.87 21.24
C ASP A 56 6.64 -20.79 22.00
N PHE A 57 6.32 -19.68 21.29
CA PHE A 57 5.48 -18.60 21.77
C PHE A 57 4.40 -18.28 20.75
N VAL A 58 3.18 -18.18 21.23
CA VAL A 58 2.05 -17.66 20.44
C VAL A 58 2.04 -16.14 20.51
N ALA A 59 1.96 -15.47 19.39
CA ALA A 59 1.85 -14.03 19.34
C ALA A 59 0.48 -13.58 19.83
N VAL A 60 0.46 -12.64 20.78
CA VAL A 60 -0.74 -12.02 21.33
C VAL A 60 -0.57 -10.51 21.37
N ALA A 61 -1.64 -9.76 21.65
CA ALA A 61 -1.70 -8.29 21.63
C ALA A 61 -1.52 -7.68 20.23
N ASP A 62 -1.48 -8.51 19.19
CA ASP A 62 -1.38 -8.10 17.79
C ASP A 62 -2.75 -8.01 17.07
N PHE A 63 -3.80 -8.61 17.65
CA PHE A 63 -5.15 -8.54 17.10
C PHE A 63 -5.79 -7.19 17.43
N THR A 64 -6.36 -6.53 16.41
CA THR A 64 -7.07 -5.26 16.54
C THR A 64 -8.38 -5.29 15.73
N PHE A 65 -9.35 -4.49 16.14
CA PHE A 65 -10.58 -4.27 15.38
C PHE A 65 -10.39 -3.30 14.22
N TYR A 66 -9.38 -2.42 14.25
CA TYR A 66 -9.17 -1.45 13.19
C TYR A 66 -7.71 -1.31 12.81
N ASP A 67 -6.86 -0.87 13.75
CA ASP A 67 -5.45 -0.59 13.54
C ASP A 67 -4.68 -0.70 14.86
N HIS A 68 -3.48 -1.32 14.83
CA HIS A 68 -2.68 -1.53 16.04
C HIS A 68 -2.08 -0.23 16.61
N ILE A 69 -1.92 0.83 15.81
CA ILE A 69 -1.51 2.14 16.32
C ILE A 69 -2.69 2.85 17.00
N LEU A 70 -3.92 2.68 16.51
CA LEU A 70 -5.10 3.14 17.23
C LEU A 70 -5.25 2.44 18.58
N ASP A 71 -5.03 1.12 18.64
CA ASP A 71 -5.03 0.38 19.92
C ASP A 71 -3.98 0.95 20.89
N LEU A 72 -2.81 1.31 20.36
CA LEU A 72 -1.75 1.91 21.16
C LEU A 72 -2.08 3.36 21.60
N GLN A 73 -2.77 4.14 20.75
CA GLN A 73 -3.31 5.45 21.16
C GLN A 73 -4.28 5.30 22.36
N VAL A 74 -5.15 4.29 22.32
CA VAL A 74 -6.04 3.97 23.45
C VAL A 74 -5.24 3.50 24.67
N ALA A 75 -4.29 2.58 24.47
CA ALA A 75 -3.48 2.02 25.54
C ALA A 75 -2.59 3.06 26.25
N THR A 76 -2.16 4.10 25.56
CA THR A 76 -1.35 5.19 26.10
C THR A 76 -2.19 6.41 26.51
N GLY A 77 -3.50 6.41 26.26
CA GLY A 77 -4.39 7.55 26.51
C GLY A 77 -4.22 8.71 25.51
N ALA A 78 -3.50 8.49 24.41
CA ALA A 78 -3.18 9.51 23.40
C ALA A 78 -4.28 9.65 22.32
N ILE A 79 -5.54 9.51 22.67
CA ILE A 79 -6.65 9.73 21.73
C ILE A 79 -6.88 11.23 21.54
N PRO A 80 -7.29 11.68 20.31
CA PRO A 80 -7.47 13.10 20.05
C PRO A 80 -8.53 13.74 20.93
N ALA A 81 -8.14 14.79 21.65
CA ALA A 81 -9.03 15.50 22.60
C ALA A 81 -10.28 16.09 21.93
N ARG A 82 -10.24 16.38 20.62
CA ARG A 82 -11.38 16.89 19.83
C ARG A 82 -12.62 15.99 19.85
N PHE A 83 -12.45 14.68 20.11
CA PHE A 83 -13.59 13.76 20.23
C PHE A 83 -14.26 13.82 21.60
N GLY A 84 -13.60 14.34 22.64
CA GLY A 84 -14.15 14.44 23.99
C GLY A 84 -14.37 13.09 24.69
N PHE A 85 -13.68 12.02 24.25
CA PHE A 85 -13.82 10.68 24.83
C PHE A 85 -12.85 10.45 25.98
N ASP A 86 -13.24 9.59 26.93
CA ASP A 86 -12.37 9.11 28.01
C ASP A 86 -11.64 7.83 27.54
N SER A 87 -10.32 7.91 27.39
CA SER A 87 -9.50 6.77 26.99
C SER A 87 -9.52 5.59 27.96
N GLN A 88 -9.92 5.82 29.23
CA GLN A 88 -9.99 4.77 30.26
C GLN A 88 -11.30 3.98 30.20
N ASN A 89 -12.34 4.54 29.59
CA ASN A 89 -13.69 3.96 29.52
C ASN A 89 -14.24 4.04 28.08
N LEU A 90 -13.38 3.84 27.09
CA LEU A 90 -13.75 3.95 25.68
C LEU A 90 -14.66 2.77 25.27
N THR A 91 -15.84 3.06 24.73
CA THR A 91 -16.73 2.05 24.17
C THR A 91 -16.24 1.62 22.78
N LEU A 92 -16.67 0.45 22.29
CA LEU A 92 -16.34 -0.01 20.94
C LEU A 92 -16.87 0.94 19.86
N ASP A 93 -18.05 1.51 20.04
CA ASP A 93 -18.59 2.55 19.14
C ASP A 93 -17.71 3.79 19.08
N GLN A 94 -17.25 4.28 20.24
CA GLN A 94 -16.33 5.41 20.30
C GLN A 94 -14.98 5.09 19.65
N TYR A 95 -14.47 3.88 19.86
CA TYR A 95 -13.27 3.38 19.16
C TYR A 95 -13.42 3.46 17.63
N PHE A 96 -14.54 2.99 17.09
CA PHE A 96 -14.80 3.10 15.66
C PHE A 96 -15.05 4.53 15.19
N GLN A 97 -15.58 5.42 16.04
CA GLN A 97 -15.73 6.83 15.71
C GLN A 97 -14.38 7.54 15.58
N LEU A 98 -13.37 7.18 16.36
CA LEU A 98 -12.00 7.69 16.16
C LEU A 98 -11.50 7.39 14.75
N ALA A 99 -11.73 6.16 14.29
CA ALA A 99 -11.27 5.68 13.00
C ALA A 99 -12.08 6.18 11.79
N ARG A 100 -13.38 6.42 11.97
CA ARG A 100 -14.32 6.69 10.87
C ARG A 100 -14.91 8.09 10.91
N GLY A 101 -14.66 8.83 11.98
CA GLY A 101 -15.32 10.10 12.26
C GLY A 101 -16.76 9.90 12.73
N ASN A 102 -17.40 11.00 13.08
CA ASN A 102 -18.79 11.07 13.45
C ASN A 102 -19.46 12.36 12.87
N LYS A 103 -20.66 12.69 13.31
CA LYS A 103 -21.39 13.87 12.79
C LYS A 103 -20.69 15.21 13.06
N THR A 104 -19.81 15.28 14.07
CA THR A 104 -19.17 16.51 14.55
C THR A 104 -17.67 16.53 14.34
N GLN A 105 -17.03 15.36 14.16
CA GLN A 105 -15.59 15.24 14.07
C GLN A 105 -15.18 14.40 12.86
N PHE A 106 -14.17 14.85 12.13
CA PHE A 106 -13.54 14.07 11.09
C PHE A 106 -12.78 12.87 11.70
N ALA A 107 -12.64 11.80 10.90
CA ALA A 107 -11.79 10.67 11.22
C ALA A 107 -10.34 11.12 11.53
N ILE A 108 -9.62 10.33 12.31
CA ILE A 108 -8.16 10.48 12.44
C ILE A 108 -7.54 10.29 11.06
N GLU A 109 -6.51 11.07 10.75
CA GLU A 109 -5.74 10.94 9.52
C GLU A 109 -5.14 9.53 9.42
N MET A 110 -5.10 8.99 8.21
CA MET A 110 -4.58 7.66 7.93
C MET A 110 -3.43 7.74 6.94
N THR A 111 -2.36 6.97 7.19
CA THR A 111 -1.23 6.86 6.28
C THR A 111 -0.66 5.45 6.28
N LYS A 112 0.27 5.16 5.36
CA LYS A 112 0.90 3.84 5.24
C LYS A 112 1.77 3.49 6.44
N TRP A 113 1.69 2.23 6.83
CA TRP A 113 2.63 1.59 7.72
C TRP A 113 3.92 1.28 6.95
N PHE A 114 4.89 2.19 7.05
CA PHE A 114 6.13 2.15 6.30
C PHE A 114 5.90 2.03 4.78
N ASP A 115 6.59 1.14 4.10
CA ASP A 115 6.43 0.85 2.68
C ASP A 115 5.47 -0.32 2.38
N THR A 116 4.55 -0.63 3.32
CA THR A 116 3.56 -1.72 3.19
C THR A 116 2.24 -1.22 2.60
N ASN A 117 1.33 -2.15 2.27
CA ASN A 117 -0.06 -1.82 1.92
C ASN A 117 -0.97 -1.63 3.14
N TYR A 118 -0.47 -1.91 4.34
CA TYR A 118 -1.20 -1.67 5.58
C TYR A 118 -1.12 -0.19 5.96
N HIS A 119 -2.22 0.34 6.50
CA HIS A 119 -2.33 1.73 6.91
C HIS A 119 -2.64 1.81 8.40
N TYR A 120 -2.18 2.88 9.04
CA TYR A 120 -2.44 3.17 10.44
C TYR A 120 -3.04 4.57 10.61
N LEU A 121 -3.73 4.75 11.72
CA LEU A 121 -4.30 6.04 12.13
C LEU A 121 -3.23 6.86 12.85
N VAL A 122 -2.94 8.04 12.30
CA VAL A 122 -1.83 8.89 12.74
C VAL A 122 -2.14 9.51 14.10
N PRO A 123 -1.33 9.25 15.15
CA PRO A 123 -1.50 9.90 16.44
C PRO A 123 -1.44 11.43 16.31
N GLU A 124 -2.41 12.13 16.92
CA GLU A 124 -2.47 13.59 16.96
C GLU A 124 -1.89 14.06 18.29
N PHE A 125 -0.70 14.66 18.27
CA PHE A 125 -0.06 15.18 19.48
C PHE A 125 -0.19 16.70 19.58
N HIS A 126 -0.47 17.17 20.79
CA HIS A 126 -0.45 18.57 21.18
C HIS A 126 0.64 18.79 22.22
N LYS A 127 1.11 20.02 22.39
CA LYS A 127 2.13 20.39 23.38
C LYS A 127 1.78 19.96 24.80
N ASP A 128 0.50 19.97 25.12
CA ASP A 128 -0.07 19.63 26.42
C ASP A 128 -0.61 18.19 26.51
N THR A 129 -0.37 17.36 25.48
CA THR A 129 -0.79 15.95 25.48
C THR A 129 -0.40 15.28 26.79
N GLN A 130 -1.37 14.62 27.41
CA GLN A 130 -1.19 13.78 28.59
C GLN A 130 -1.34 12.32 28.19
N PHE A 131 -0.53 11.48 28.79
CA PHE A 131 -0.60 10.03 28.59
C PHE A 131 -1.08 9.36 29.87
N LYS A 132 -1.84 8.27 29.72
CA LYS A 132 -2.32 7.47 30.84
C LYS A 132 -2.50 6.02 30.38
N ALA A 133 -1.90 5.08 31.09
CA ALA A 133 -1.93 3.67 30.72
C ALA A 133 -3.35 3.08 30.78
N ASN A 134 -3.72 2.37 29.69
CA ASN A 134 -4.90 1.50 29.61
C ASN A 134 -4.57 0.23 28.83
N PRO A 135 -3.90 -0.75 29.42
CA PRO A 135 -3.50 -1.99 28.75
C PRO A 135 -4.62 -3.05 28.66
N ALA A 136 -5.85 -2.74 29.03
CA ALA A 136 -6.94 -3.70 29.20
C ALA A 136 -7.14 -4.61 27.98
N HIS A 137 -7.09 -4.05 26.77
CA HIS A 137 -7.22 -4.79 25.51
C HIS A 137 -6.11 -5.84 25.33
N TYR A 138 -4.85 -5.49 25.63
CA TYR A 138 -3.73 -6.41 25.54
C TYR A 138 -3.77 -7.49 26.60
N VAL A 139 -4.09 -7.12 27.85
CA VAL A 139 -4.26 -8.03 28.98
C VAL A 139 -5.34 -9.06 28.70
N GLN A 140 -6.46 -8.65 28.11
CA GLN A 140 -7.53 -9.56 27.71
C GLN A 140 -7.04 -10.66 26.77
N GLN A 141 -6.31 -10.29 25.72
CA GLN A 141 -5.78 -11.28 24.74
C GLN A 141 -4.81 -12.25 25.41
N ILE A 142 -3.95 -11.77 26.32
CA ILE A 142 -3.03 -12.61 27.07
C ILE A 142 -3.81 -13.64 27.89
N ARG A 143 -4.82 -13.19 28.65
CA ARG A 143 -5.65 -14.08 29.49
C ARG A 143 -6.41 -15.10 28.67
N GLU A 144 -7.02 -14.68 27.55
CA GLU A 144 -7.73 -15.60 26.65
C GLU A 144 -6.81 -16.71 26.12
N ALA A 145 -5.62 -16.36 25.62
CA ALA A 145 -4.68 -17.33 25.07
C ALA A 145 -4.10 -18.25 26.17
N LYS A 146 -3.78 -17.72 27.32
CA LYS A 146 -3.30 -18.52 28.46
C LYS A 146 -4.36 -19.48 29.01
N ALA A 147 -5.63 -19.08 29.00
CA ALA A 147 -6.74 -19.96 29.41
C ALA A 147 -6.88 -21.19 28.49
N LEU A 148 -6.38 -21.10 27.23
CA LEU A 148 -6.29 -22.21 26.28
C LEU A 148 -5.00 -23.01 26.40
N GLY A 149 -4.14 -22.69 27.38
CA GLY A 149 -2.88 -23.39 27.64
C GLY A 149 -1.71 -22.96 26.77
N HIS A 150 -1.83 -21.85 26.04
CA HIS A 150 -0.74 -21.36 25.19
C HIS A 150 0.34 -20.64 25.98
N ASN A 151 1.60 -20.83 25.59
CA ASN A 151 2.72 -20.01 26.00
C ASN A 151 2.74 -18.76 25.11
N VAL A 152 2.66 -17.57 25.70
CA VAL A 152 2.36 -16.33 24.98
C VAL A 152 3.51 -15.34 24.99
N LYS A 153 3.65 -14.59 23.91
CA LYS A 153 4.56 -13.46 23.77
C LYS A 153 3.79 -12.26 23.22
N PRO A 154 3.43 -11.27 24.06
CA PRO A 154 2.82 -10.03 23.60
C PRO A 154 3.77 -9.26 22.69
N THR A 155 3.19 -8.62 21.66
CA THR A 155 3.89 -7.73 20.74
C THR A 155 3.24 -6.36 20.76
N ILE A 156 4.02 -5.31 21.03
CA ILE A 156 3.55 -3.92 21.01
C ILE A 156 4.57 -3.05 20.26
N VAL A 157 4.10 -1.97 19.65
CA VAL A 157 4.99 -0.98 19.03
C VAL A 157 5.67 -0.15 20.12
N GLY A 158 6.96 0.13 19.95
CA GLY A 158 7.76 0.85 20.91
C GLY A 158 7.49 2.37 20.95
N PRO A 159 7.89 3.04 22.04
CA PRO A 159 7.55 4.45 22.26
C PRO A 159 8.19 5.40 21.24
N LEU A 160 9.39 5.10 20.77
CA LEU A 160 10.09 5.94 19.80
C LEU A 160 9.43 5.85 18.42
N THR A 161 9.10 4.64 17.97
CA THR A 161 8.31 4.45 16.74
C THR A 161 6.93 5.10 16.87
N PHE A 162 6.23 4.92 18.01
CA PHE A 162 4.91 5.51 18.23
C PHE A 162 4.92 7.04 18.13
N LEU A 163 5.86 7.71 18.78
CA LEU A 163 6.00 9.17 18.68
C LEU A 163 6.39 9.61 17.27
N TRP A 164 7.31 8.89 16.64
CA TRP A 164 7.76 9.21 15.27
C TRP A 164 6.62 9.20 14.26
N LEU A 165 5.71 8.25 14.39
CA LEU A 165 4.57 8.07 13.49
C LEU A 165 3.46 9.10 13.69
N GLY A 166 3.45 9.84 14.78
CA GLY A 166 2.46 10.87 15.06
C GLY A 166 2.77 12.22 14.38
N LYS A 167 1.81 13.12 14.45
CA LYS A 167 1.92 14.50 13.95
C LYS A 167 1.59 15.51 15.03
N GLU A 168 2.33 16.62 15.06
CA GLU A 168 2.04 17.77 15.89
C GLU A 168 0.79 18.50 15.37
N LYS A 169 -0.08 18.87 16.29
CA LYS A 169 -1.31 19.66 16.03
C LYS A 169 -1.36 20.88 16.94
N GLY A 170 -1.93 21.96 16.45
CA GLY A 170 -2.08 23.22 17.19
C GLY A 170 -0.80 24.06 17.19
N ALA A 171 -0.42 24.59 18.37
CA ALA A 171 0.76 25.44 18.51
C ALA A 171 2.04 24.66 18.19
N ALA A 172 3.02 25.30 17.57
CA ALA A 172 4.30 24.68 17.23
C ALA A 172 5.04 24.13 18.47
N PHE A 173 5.47 22.89 18.40
CA PHE A 173 6.31 22.22 19.39
C PHE A 173 7.03 21.04 18.72
N ASN A 174 7.94 20.35 19.41
CA ASN A 174 8.55 19.13 18.92
C ASN A 174 7.94 17.95 19.68
N ARG A 175 7.32 16.99 18.96
CA ARG A 175 6.71 15.80 19.60
C ARG A 175 7.72 14.94 20.37
N PHE A 176 9.00 15.05 20.03
CA PHE A 176 10.08 14.39 20.79
C PHE A 176 10.06 14.80 22.28
N ASP A 177 9.68 16.04 22.62
CA ASP A 177 9.60 16.53 24.00
C ASP A 177 8.57 15.76 24.85
N LEU A 178 7.65 15.05 24.21
CA LEU A 178 6.65 14.22 24.90
C LEU A 178 7.22 12.88 25.38
N LEU A 179 8.42 12.48 24.94
CA LEU A 179 9.00 11.18 25.28
C LEU A 179 9.11 10.96 26.79
N ASN A 180 9.52 11.98 27.54
CA ASN A 180 9.64 11.90 28.99
C ASN A 180 8.29 11.67 29.72
N LYS A 181 7.19 12.08 29.12
CA LYS A 181 5.84 11.81 29.63
C LYS A 181 5.33 10.43 29.20
N LEU A 182 5.74 9.95 28.03
CA LEU A 182 5.29 8.70 27.45
C LEU A 182 5.97 7.47 28.08
N VAL A 183 7.28 7.54 28.33
CA VAL A 183 8.08 6.42 28.85
C VAL A 183 7.52 5.83 30.15
N PRO A 184 7.14 6.62 31.19
CA PRO A 184 6.52 6.07 32.39
C PRO A 184 5.23 5.29 32.10
N VAL A 185 4.42 5.75 31.16
CA VAL A 185 3.17 5.08 30.76
C VAL A 185 3.46 3.74 30.07
N TYR A 186 4.52 3.67 29.25
CA TYR A 186 4.98 2.38 28.72
C TYR A 186 5.45 1.44 29.83
N VAL A 187 6.15 1.94 30.84
CA VAL A 187 6.54 1.11 32.00
C VAL A 187 5.30 0.53 32.69
N ASP A 188 4.25 1.32 32.88
CA ASP A 188 2.99 0.85 33.47
C ASP A 188 2.33 -0.21 32.60
N ILE A 189 2.25 0.00 31.27
CA ILE A 189 1.73 -0.99 30.32
C ILE A 189 2.54 -2.29 30.40
N LEU A 190 3.88 -2.21 30.25
CA LEU A 190 4.76 -3.38 30.27
C LEU A 190 4.67 -4.16 31.58
N ASN A 191 4.54 -3.48 32.71
CA ASN A 191 4.37 -4.11 34.02
C ASN A 191 2.99 -4.75 34.15
N ALA A 192 1.93 -4.16 33.59
CA ALA A 192 0.61 -4.80 33.56
C ALA A 192 0.63 -6.09 32.73
N LEU A 193 1.32 -6.09 31.58
CA LEU A 193 1.49 -7.32 30.79
C LEU A 193 2.34 -8.34 31.54
N THR A 194 3.41 -7.91 32.21
CA THR A 194 4.28 -8.77 33.03
C THR A 194 3.51 -9.43 34.18
N ALA A 195 2.56 -8.71 34.80
CA ALA A 195 1.72 -9.22 35.89
C ALA A 195 0.85 -10.40 35.46
N GLU A 196 0.57 -10.54 34.17
CA GLU A 196 -0.12 -11.72 33.62
C GLU A 196 0.79 -12.96 33.50
N GLY A 197 2.03 -12.89 33.98
CA GLY A 197 2.99 -13.98 33.99
C GLY A 197 3.54 -14.34 32.61
N VAL A 198 3.74 -13.32 31.76
CA VAL A 198 4.46 -13.48 30.48
C VAL A 198 5.96 -13.43 30.72
N GLU A 199 6.71 -14.30 30.03
CA GLU A 199 8.17 -14.34 30.15
C GLU A 199 8.84 -13.28 29.26
N TYR A 200 8.42 -13.16 28.01
CA TYR A 200 8.94 -12.23 27.02
C TYR A 200 7.89 -11.27 26.54
N ILE A 201 8.29 -10.02 26.32
CA ILE A 201 7.50 -9.01 25.61
C ILE A 201 8.33 -8.55 24.42
N GLN A 202 7.76 -8.58 23.22
CA GLN A 202 8.35 -8.02 22.02
C GLN A 202 7.96 -6.57 21.88
N ILE A 203 8.96 -5.70 21.68
CA ILE A 203 8.78 -4.28 21.41
C ILE A 203 9.27 -4.00 20.00
N ASP A 204 8.36 -3.58 19.13
CA ASP A 204 8.63 -3.31 17.72
C ASP A 204 9.08 -1.86 17.52
N GLU A 205 10.30 -1.68 17.06
CA GLU A 205 10.91 -0.37 16.74
C GLU A 205 11.36 -0.29 15.27
N PRO A 206 10.45 -0.50 14.32
CA PRO A 206 10.80 -0.43 12.90
C PRO A 206 11.24 0.96 12.45
N ALA A 207 10.95 2.04 13.19
CA ALA A 207 11.46 3.37 12.89
C ALA A 207 12.99 3.44 12.81
N LEU A 208 13.73 2.51 13.48
CA LEU A 208 15.18 2.39 13.35
C LEU A 208 15.66 2.10 11.91
N THR A 209 14.79 1.66 11.03
CA THR A 209 15.11 1.47 9.59
C THR A 209 14.96 2.75 8.76
N LEU A 210 14.50 3.84 9.36
CA LEU A 210 14.36 5.15 8.74
C LEU A 210 15.58 6.04 9.01
N ASP A 211 15.61 7.21 8.37
CA ASP A 211 16.62 8.24 8.62
C ASP A 211 16.18 9.12 9.80
N LEU A 212 16.33 8.60 11.02
CA LEU A 212 15.98 9.33 12.24
C LEU A 212 17.05 10.37 12.59
N PRO A 213 16.65 11.56 13.15
CA PRO A 213 17.59 12.51 13.73
C PRO A 213 18.45 11.89 14.85
N ALA A 214 19.64 12.41 15.03
CA ALA A 214 20.61 11.87 16.01
C ALA A 214 20.06 11.83 17.45
N GLU A 215 19.25 12.81 17.84
CA GLU A 215 18.60 12.87 19.15
C GLU A 215 17.64 11.69 19.37
N TRP A 216 16.89 11.29 18.32
CA TRP A 216 15.99 10.14 18.38
C TRP A 216 16.78 8.83 18.53
N ILE A 217 17.89 8.69 17.80
CA ILE A 217 18.76 7.52 17.93
C ILE A 217 19.37 7.44 19.32
N ALA A 218 19.85 8.55 19.88
CA ALA A 218 20.41 8.60 21.22
C ALA A 218 19.38 8.22 22.31
N ALA A 219 18.14 8.57 22.14
CA ALA A 219 17.06 8.32 23.11
C ALA A 219 16.80 6.82 23.34
N TYR A 220 17.08 5.94 22.36
CA TYR A 220 16.94 4.49 22.58
C TYR A 220 17.71 3.99 23.79
N LYS A 221 18.91 4.51 24.03
CA LYS A 221 19.74 4.13 25.18
C LYS A 221 19.05 4.43 26.51
N GLU A 222 18.48 5.62 26.66
CA GLU A 222 17.83 6.07 27.89
C GLU A 222 16.48 5.36 28.12
N VAL A 223 15.67 5.23 27.07
CA VAL A 223 14.40 4.56 27.13
C VAL A 223 14.55 3.09 27.55
N TYR A 224 15.44 2.36 26.89
CA TYR A 224 15.66 0.94 27.19
C TYR A 224 16.40 0.71 28.50
N ALA A 225 17.25 1.64 28.97
CA ALA A 225 17.81 1.60 30.32
C ALA A 225 16.70 1.75 31.39
N THR A 226 15.72 2.63 31.15
CA THR A 226 14.56 2.78 32.02
C THR A 226 13.71 1.50 32.07
N PHE A 227 13.44 0.90 30.91
CA PHE A 227 12.73 -0.37 30.85
C PHE A 227 13.46 -1.49 31.58
N ALA A 228 14.76 -1.64 31.37
CA ALA A 228 15.57 -2.65 32.06
C ALA A 228 15.57 -2.48 33.60
N ALA A 229 15.50 -1.23 34.08
CA ALA A 229 15.45 -0.94 35.52
C ALA A 229 14.07 -1.18 36.15
N GLN A 230 12.98 -1.03 35.40
CA GLN A 230 11.63 -0.94 35.95
C GLN A 230 10.66 -2.05 35.49
N VAL A 231 11.03 -2.81 34.43
CA VAL A 231 10.22 -3.90 33.88
C VAL A 231 10.88 -5.25 34.13
N LYS A 232 10.16 -6.22 34.68
CA LYS A 232 10.70 -7.54 35.04
C LYS A 232 10.69 -8.52 33.86
N ALA A 233 9.80 -8.36 32.88
CA ALA A 233 9.76 -9.22 31.72
C ALA A 233 11.03 -9.10 30.88
N LYS A 234 11.42 -10.18 30.20
CA LYS A 234 12.49 -10.17 29.23
C LYS A 234 12.04 -9.45 27.95
N LEU A 235 12.78 -8.45 27.51
CA LEU A 235 12.43 -7.65 26.34
C LEU A 235 13.16 -8.15 25.09
N LEU A 236 12.40 -8.41 24.02
CA LEU A 236 12.88 -8.64 22.68
C LEU A 236 12.62 -7.38 21.84
N LEU A 237 13.69 -6.67 21.49
CA LEU A 237 13.59 -5.52 20.57
C LEU A 237 13.49 -6.05 19.13
N ALA A 238 12.49 -5.67 18.39
CA ALA A 238 12.32 -6.11 17.01
C ALA A 238 12.44 -4.95 16.01
N THR A 239 13.27 -5.16 15.00
CA THR A 239 13.44 -4.28 13.84
C THR A 239 13.14 -5.05 12.57
N TYR A 240 12.49 -4.44 11.61
CA TYR A 240 12.13 -5.06 10.33
C TYR A 240 11.91 -4.02 9.24
N PHE A 241 11.74 -4.48 8.01
CA PHE A 241 11.57 -3.73 6.77
C PHE A 241 12.86 -3.16 6.15
N GLY A 242 14.01 -3.25 6.82
CA GLY A 242 15.26 -2.76 6.29
C GLY A 242 16.44 -3.08 7.18
N SER A 243 17.61 -2.57 6.80
CA SER A 243 18.85 -2.71 7.57
C SER A 243 18.91 -1.75 8.75
N VAL A 244 19.42 -2.25 9.87
CA VAL A 244 19.81 -1.46 11.05
C VAL A 244 21.30 -1.62 11.36
N ALA A 245 22.09 -2.09 10.40
CA ALA A 245 23.54 -2.31 10.57
C ALA A 245 24.30 -1.04 11.00
N GLU A 246 23.90 0.13 10.53
CA GLU A 246 24.46 1.42 10.93
C GLU A 246 24.31 1.71 12.44
N HIS A 247 23.29 1.12 13.07
CA HIS A 247 23.02 1.25 14.51
C HIS A 247 23.49 0.04 15.32
N ALA A 248 24.32 -0.86 14.74
CA ALA A 248 24.73 -2.10 15.39
C ALA A 248 25.42 -1.87 16.74
N ALA A 249 26.30 -0.87 16.85
CA ALA A 249 26.97 -0.55 18.10
C ALA A 249 25.98 -0.16 19.21
N LEU A 250 24.98 0.66 18.91
CA LEU A 250 23.90 1.04 19.82
C LEU A 250 23.09 -0.20 20.21
N LEU A 251 22.59 -0.95 19.23
CA LEU A 251 21.69 -2.09 19.46
C LEU A 251 22.36 -3.21 20.28
N LYS A 252 23.65 -3.46 20.07
CA LYS A 252 24.42 -4.40 20.89
C LYS A 252 24.55 -3.95 22.36
N ALA A 253 24.63 -2.65 22.59
CA ALA A 253 24.79 -2.07 23.93
C ALA A 253 23.46 -1.92 24.69
N LEU A 254 22.31 -1.97 24.03
CA LEU A 254 21.00 -1.83 24.69
C LEU A 254 20.78 -2.95 25.71
N PRO A 255 20.24 -2.65 26.91
CA PRO A 255 19.98 -3.63 27.96
C PRO A 255 18.68 -4.43 27.69
N VAL A 256 18.55 -5.00 26.52
CA VAL A 256 17.48 -5.92 26.13
C VAL A 256 17.95 -7.36 26.17
N THR A 257 17.04 -8.31 26.32
CA THR A 257 17.36 -9.75 26.35
C THR A 257 17.63 -10.31 24.96
N GLY A 258 17.00 -9.77 23.94
CA GLY A 258 17.19 -10.19 22.56
C GLY A 258 16.91 -9.10 21.55
N LEU A 259 17.40 -9.33 20.35
CA LEU A 259 17.20 -8.48 19.17
C LEU A 259 16.67 -9.33 18.03
N HIS A 260 15.64 -8.84 17.32
CA HIS A 260 15.17 -9.41 16.05
C HIS A 260 15.61 -8.53 14.89
N ILE A 261 16.15 -9.15 13.83
CA ILE A 261 16.58 -8.50 12.59
C ILE A 261 15.98 -9.18 11.36
N ASP A 262 15.64 -8.40 10.34
CA ASP A 262 15.04 -8.83 9.08
C ASP A 262 16.14 -9.24 8.08
N LEU A 263 16.36 -10.54 7.89
CA LEU A 263 17.34 -11.07 6.93
C LEU A 263 16.73 -11.32 5.53
N VAL A 264 15.46 -11.03 5.31
CA VAL A 264 14.85 -11.09 3.99
C VAL A 264 15.07 -9.78 3.24
N ARG A 265 14.80 -8.65 3.92
CA ARG A 265 14.98 -7.32 3.33
C ARG A 265 16.42 -6.84 3.32
N ALA A 266 17.20 -7.26 4.30
CA ALA A 266 18.56 -6.81 4.49
C ALA A 266 19.47 -7.96 4.99
N PRO A 267 19.73 -8.99 4.17
CA PRO A 267 20.53 -10.14 4.55
C PRO A 267 22.00 -9.76 4.90
N GLU A 268 22.51 -8.70 4.29
CA GLU A 268 23.87 -8.20 4.51
C GLU A 268 24.12 -7.72 5.95
N GLN A 269 23.07 -7.29 6.67
CA GLN A 269 23.21 -6.83 8.06
C GLN A 269 23.62 -7.94 9.03
N LEU A 270 23.48 -9.22 8.64
CA LEU A 270 23.89 -10.34 9.49
C LEU A 270 25.34 -10.22 9.92
N SER A 271 26.24 -9.74 9.06
CA SER A 271 27.65 -9.54 9.37
C SER A 271 27.88 -8.61 10.56
N ALA A 272 27.03 -7.59 10.72
CA ALA A 272 27.09 -6.63 11.82
C ALA A 272 26.62 -7.21 13.17
N PHE A 273 25.83 -8.29 13.16
CA PHE A 273 25.26 -8.90 14.37
C PHE A 273 25.73 -10.34 14.62
N ALA A 274 26.61 -10.88 13.79
CA ALA A 274 27.09 -12.25 13.92
C ALA A 274 27.82 -12.55 15.25
N ASP A 275 28.30 -11.52 15.94
CA ASP A 275 28.96 -11.60 17.26
C ASP A 275 28.02 -11.22 18.42
N TYR A 276 26.72 -11.06 18.17
CA TYR A 276 25.74 -10.66 19.19
C TYR A 276 25.72 -11.69 20.33
N ASN A 277 25.90 -11.20 21.56
CA ASN A 277 26.13 -12.07 22.74
C ASN A 277 24.86 -12.39 23.54
N LYS A 278 23.69 -11.92 23.09
CA LYS A 278 22.38 -12.20 23.67
C LYS A 278 21.53 -13.00 22.68
N ILE A 279 20.21 -13.08 22.87
CA ILE A 279 19.30 -13.73 21.92
C ILE A 279 19.28 -12.96 20.61
N LEU A 280 19.60 -13.65 19.52
CA LEU A 280 19.46 -13.13 18.16
C LEU A 280 18.30 -13.87 17.46
N SER A 281 17.23 -13.16 17.25
CA SER A 281 16.11 -13.63 16.43
C SER A 281 16.33 -13.20 14.98
N VAL A 282 16.33 -14.15 14.07
CA VAL A 282 16.53 -13.90 12.65
C VAL A 282 15.25 -14.14 11.87
N GLY A 283 14.80 -13.10 11.16
CA GLY A 283 13.68 -13.15 10.27
C GLY A 283 14.08 -13.73 8.92
N VAL A 284 13.86 -15.01 8.69
CA VAL A 284 14.37 -15.75 7.54
C VAL A 284 13.28 -16.23 6.56
N ILE A 285 12.02 -16.07 6.94
CA ILE A 285 10.87 -16.33 6.07
C ILE A 285 10.17 -15.02 5.77
N ASP A 286 9.96 -14.74 4.47
CA ASP A 286 9.40 -13.46 4.02
C ASP A 286 7.96 -13.25 4.54
N GLY A 287 7.79 -12.28 5.42
CA GLY A 287 6.50 -11.88 6.00
C GLY A 287 5.70 -10.91 5.12
N ARG A 288 6.20 -10.50 3.96
CA ARG A 288 5.59 -9.47 3.10
C ARG A 288 5.25 -9.95 1.69
N ASN A 289 5.80 -11.09 1.26
CA ASN A 289 5.56 -11.63 -0.06
C ASN A 289 5.02 -13.07 0.06
N ILE A 290 4.57 -13.63 -1.04
CA ILE A 290 3.81 -14.87 -1.08
C ILE A 290 4.59 -16.05 -1.66
N TRP A 291 5.89 -15.90 -1.87
CA TRP A 291 6.71 -16.96 -2.45
C TRP A 291 7.12 -17.99 -1.42
N ARG A 292 7.08 -19.25 -1.83
CA ARG A 292 7.62 -20.38 -1.06
C ARG A 292 9.12 -20.22 -0.90
N ALA A 293 9.63 -20.42 0.31
CA ALA A 293 11.05 -20.37 0.59
C ALA A 293 11.79 -21.61 0.05
N ASN A 294 13.03 -21.43 -0.40
CA ASN A 294 13.96 -22.55 -0.57
C ASN A 294 14.56 -22.89 0.78
N LEU A 295 14.06 -23.94 1.43
CA LEU A 295 14.42 -24.29 2.79
C LEU A 295 15.89 -24.71 2.93
N ASN A 296 16.49 -25.30 1.89
CA ASN A 296 17.91 -25.61 1.90
C ASN A 296 18.77 -24.33 2.01
N GLN A 297 18.43 -23.31 1.20
CA GLN A 297 19.13 -22.02 1.27
C GLN A 297 18.97 -21.32 2.63
N VAL A 298 17.78 -21.41 3.22
CA VAL A 298 17.54 -20.85 4.56
C VAL A 298 18.40 -21.61 5.59
N LEU A 299 18.46 -22.93 5.54
CA LEU A 299 19.29 -23.74 6.44
C LEU A 299 20.77 -23.44 6.27
N ASP A 300 21.25 -23.20 5.05
CA ASP A 300 22.65 -22.82 4.80
C ASP A 300 23.05 -21.52 5.52
N VAL A 301 22.07 -20.63 5.80
CA VAL A 301 22.28 -19.41 6.59
C VAL A 301 22.19 -19.68 8.09
N VAL A 302 21.16 -20.45 8.53
CA VAL A 302 20.87 -20.54 9.97
C VAL A 302 21.64 -21.65 10.70
N GLU A 303 22.10 -22.70 10.02
CA GLU A 303 22.91 -23.75 10.64
C GLU A 303 24.27 -23.24 11.19
N PRO A 304 25.05 -22.45 10.45
CA PRO A 304 26.25 -21.82 11.00
C PRO A 304 25.96 -20.89 12.20
N LEU A 305 24.82 -20.19 12.16
CA LEU A 305 24.39 -19.36 13.29
C LEU A 305 24.01 -20.22 14.50
N LYS A 306 23.32 -21.36 14.29
CA LYS A 306 22.99 -22.31 15.37
C LYS A 306 24.26 -22.86 16.02
N ALA A 307 25.24 -23.23 15.23
CA ALA A 307 26.53 -23.73 15.75
C ALA A 307 27.23 -22.67 16.63
N LYS A 308 27.12 -21.40 16.29
CA LYS A 308 27.75 -20.29 17.02
C LYS A 308 26.93 -19.80 18.21
N LEU A 309 25.62 -19.65 18.06
CA LEU A 309 24.75 -19.03 19.06
C LEU A 309 24.10 -20.04 20.01
N GLY A 310 24.01 -21.32 19.61
CA GLY A 310 23.33 -22.35 20.40
C GLY A 310 21.84 -22.01 20.62
N GLU A 311 21.39 -22.01 21.87
CA GLU A 311 20.01 -21.71 22.26
C GLU A 311 19.65 -20.21 22.13
N ARG A 312 20.63 -19.33 21.94
CA ARG A 312 20.41 -17.92 21.70
C ARG A 312 19.94 -17.61 20.28
N LEU A 313 20.01 -18.58 19.36
CA LEU A 313 19.41 -18.42 18.04
C LEU A 313 17.91 -18.66 18.13
N TRP A 314 17.15 -17.64 17.76
CA TRP A 314 15.70 -17.71 17.53
C TRP A 314 15.41 -17.54 16.03
N ILE A 315 14.36 -18.16 15.53
CA ILE A 315 13.90 -18.03 14.14
C ILE A 315 12.48 -17.49 14.09
N ALA A 316 12.20 -16.67 13.09
CA ALA A 316 10.92 -16.02 12.92
C ALA A 316 10.67 -15.64 11.44
N PRO A 317 9.45 -15.23 11.07
CA PRO A 317 9.24 -14.45 9.86
C PRO A 317 9.99 -13.12 9.95
N SER A 318 10.28 -12.51 8.78
CA SER A 318 10.99 -11.23 8.69
C SER A 318 10.28 -10.09 9.44
N CYS A 319 8.95 -10.13 9.46
CA CYS A 319 8.05 -9.20 10.16
C CYS A 319 6.74 -9.92 10.49
N SER A 320 5.72 -9.17 10.93
CA SER A 320 4.38 -9.72 11.11
C SER A 320 3.83 -10.34 9.82
N LEU A 321 3.22 -11.52 9.91
CA LEU A 321 2.53 -12.18 8.81
C LEU A 321 1.21 -11.49 8.41
N LEU A 322 0.83 -10.42 9.09
CA LEU A 322 -0.29 -9.53 8.72
C LEU A 322 -0.30 -9.16 7.23
N HIS A 323 0.87 -9.05 6.63
CA HIS A 323 1.05 -8.61 5.24
C HIS A 323 0.92 -9.74 4.20
N THR A 324 0.68 -10.97 4.63
CA THR A 324 0.48 -12.13 3.76
C THR A 324 -0.96 -12.65 3.85
N PRO A 325 -1.49 -13.24 2.76
CA PRO A 325 -2.80 -13.89 2.80
C PRO A 325 -2.80 -15.05 3.80
N TYR A 326 -3.99 -15.43 4.24
CA TYR A 326 -4.15 -16.35 5.35
C TYR A 326 -3.73 -17.79 5.03
N ASP A 327 -4.36 -18.43 4.04
CA ASP A 327 -4.16 -19.84 3.73
C ASP A 327 -4.24 -20.11 2.22
N LEU A 328 -3.20 -20.72 1.68
CA LEU A 328 -3.14 -21.12 0.28
C LEU A 328 -4.06 -22.31 -0.04
N ALA A 329 -4.35 -23.17 0.96
CA ALA A 329 -5.17 -24.37 0.74
C ALA A 329 -6.61 -24.07 0.28
N VAL A 330 -7.12 -22.86 0.53
CA VAL A 330 -8.45 -22.44 0.06
C VAL A 330 -8.46 -22.01 -1.41
N GLU A 331 -7.29 -21.87 -2.06
CA GLU A 331 -7.12 -21.47 -3.46
C GLU A 331 -7.28 -22.65 -4.43
N THR A 332 -8.37 -23.39 -4.31
CA THR A 332 -8.61 -24.61 -5.09
C THR A 332 -8.68 -24.38 -6.60
N GLN A 333 -9.17 -23.21 -7.04
CA GLN A 333 -9.22 -22.86 -8.47
C GLN A 333 -7.81 -22.56 -9.02
N LEU A 334 -6.97 -21.89 -8.24
CA LEU A 334 -5.58 -21.63 -8.62
C LEU A 334 -4.80 -22.95 -8.71
N GLN A 335 -5.01 -23.85 -7.75
CA GLN A 335 -4.42 -25.19 -7.74
C GLN A 335 -4.80 -25.99 -8.98
N ALA A 336 -6.08 -25.95 -9.38
CA ALA A 336 -6.58 -26.67 -10.55
C ALA A 336 -6.07 -26.08 -11.88
N ASN A 337 -6.08 -24.75 -11.99
CA ASN A 337 -5.80 -24.07 -13.26
C ASN A 337 -4.31 -23.76 -13.49
N LYS A 338 -3.55 -23.56 -12.41
CA LYS A 338 -2.10 -23.24 -12.45
C LYS A 338 -1.36 -24.03 -11.36
N PRO A 339 -1.29 -25.37 -11.47
CA PRO A 339 -0.71 -26.22 -10.41
C PRO A 339 0.78 -25.95 -10.15
N GLU A 340 1.55 -25.57 -11.16
CA GLU A 340 2.95 -25.19 -10.98
C GLU A 340 3.07 -23.92 -10.13
N LEU A 341 2.34 -22.85 -10.50
CA LEU A 341 2.35 -21.60 -9.73
C LEU A 341 1.91 -21.85 -8.29
N TYR A 342 0.87 -22.65 -8.06
CA TYR A 342 0.41 -22.99 -6.72
C TYR A 342 1.53 -23.57 -5.85
N GLN A 343 2.42 -24.40 -6.41
CA GLN A 343 3.56 -24.99 -5.69
C GLN A 343 4.65 -23.96 -5.34
N TRP A 344 4.70 -22.83 -6.04
CA TRP A 344 5.68 -21.78 -5.76
C TRP A 344 5.22 -20.79 -4.69
N LEU A 345 3.98 -20.89 -4.23
CA LEU A 345 3.37 -19.96 -3.27
C LEU A 345 3.40 -20.50 -1.84
N ALA A 346 3.46 -19.58 -0.89
CA ALA A 346 3.28 -19.83 0.53
C ALA A 346 2.56 -18.62 1.17
N PHE A 347 1.38 -18.88 1.73
CA PHE A 347 0.64 -17.90 2.53
C PHE A 347 0.97 -18.10 4.01
N THR A 348 0.31 -17.40 4.91
CA THR A 348 0.63 -17.43 6.35
C THR A 348 0.75 -18.84 6.91
N LEU A 349 -0.25 -19.70 6.69
CA LEU A 349 -0.23 -21.05 7.24
C LEU A 349 0.91 -21.91 6.66
N GLN A 350 1.24 -21.73 5.39
CA GLN A 350 2.37 -22.43 4.76
C GLN A 350 3.71 -21.90 5.32
N LYS A 351 3.83 -20.59 5.52
CA LYS A 351 5.05 -19.97 6.07
C LYS A 351 5.37 -20.40 7.50
N ILE A 352 4.35 -20.58 8.35
CA ILE A 352 4.59 -21.12 9.69
C ILE A 352 4.99 -22.60 9.64
N GLN A 353 4.54 -23.38 8.64
CA GLN A 353 5.03 -24.74 8.43
C GLN A 353 6.50 -24.76 7.94
N GLU A 354 6.91 -23.81 7.09
CA GLU A 354 8.31 -23.64 6.69
C GLU A 354 9.20 -23.42 7.92
N LEU A 355 8.79 -22.56 8.86
CA LEU A 355 9.51 -22.33 10.11
C LEU A 355 9.56 -23.58 11.01
N ARG A 356 8.48 -24.36 11.08
CA ARG A 356 8.46 -25.65 11.77
C ARG A 356 9.49 -26.61 11.21
N VAL A 357 9.58 -26.70 9.88
CA VAL A 357 10.57 -27.56 9.19
C VAL A 357 12.00 -27.11 9.50
N ILE A 358 12.27 -25.79 9.43
CA ILE A 358 13.58 -25.22 9.76
C ILE A 358 13.96 -25.53 11.21
N LYS A 359 13.04 -25.32 12.17
CA LYS A 359 13.26 -25.66 13.59
C LYS A 359 13.60 -27.14 13.76
N THR A 360 12.83 -28.02 13.15
CA THR A 360 13.06 -29.47 13.23
C THR A 360 14.41 -29.86 12.65
N ALA A 361 14.81 -29.27 11.51
CA ALA A 361 16.13 -29.51 10.91
C ALA A 361 17.28 -29.06 11.83
N LEU A 362 17.13 -27.89 12.47
CA LEU A 362 18.16 -27.36 13.39
C LEU A 362 18.29 -28.19 14.68
N GLU A 363 17.24 -28.89 15.10
CA GLU A 363 17.23 -29.70 16.32
C GLU A 363 17.58 -31.18 16.08
N GLN A 364 17.13 -31.74 14.95
CA GLN A 364 17.20 -33.18 14.66
C GLN A 364 18.02 -33.51 13.41
N GLY A 365 18.52 -32.47 12.71
CA GLY A 365 19.24 -32.61 11.44
C GLY A 365 18.32 -32.62 10.22
N ARG A 366 18.88 -32.30 9.05
CA ARG A 366 18.14 -32.24 7.76
C ARG A 366 17.44 -33.56 7.39
N ALA A 367 18.02 -34.69 7.77
CA ALA A 367 17.45 -36.01 7.48
C ALA A 367 16.05 -36.21 8.07
N ALA A 368 15.73 -35.58 9.21
CA ALA A 368 14.43 -35.64 9.85
C ALA A 368 13.30 -34.98 9.04
N VAL A 369 13.65 -34.09 8.11
CA VAL A 369 12.72 -33.30 7.27
C VAL A 369 13.07 -33.41 5.79
N GLN A 370 13.77 -34.46 5.38
CA GLN A 370 14.31 -34.58 4.02
C GLN A 370 13.23 -34.46 2.95
N ALA A 371 12.04 -35.04 3.17
CA ALA A 371 10.93 -34.94 2.22
C ALA A 371 10.44 -33.48 2.01
N ASP A 372 10.40 -32.68 3.09
CA ASP A 372 10.03 -31.25 3.00
C ASP A 372 11.10 -30.45 2.26
N LEU A 373 12.39 -30.76 2.51
CA LEU A 373 13.52 -30.11 1.84
C LEU A 373 13.54 -30.43 0.34
N ASP A 374 13.33 -31.69 -0.02
CA ASP A 374 13.26 -32.14 -1.40
C ASP A 374 12.09 -31.48 -2.14
N ALA A 375 10.90 -31.42 -1.55
CA ALA A 375 9.74 -30.74 -2.11
C ALA A 375 9.96 -29.24 -2.29
N SER A 376 10.66 -28.59 -1.34
CA SER A 376 11.04 -27.18 -1.44
C SER A 376 12.04 -26.94 -2.57
N GLN A 377 13.04 -27.83 -2.71
CA GLN A 377 14.05 -27.74 -3.78
C GLN A 377 13.44 -27.96 -5.14
N VAL A 378 12.59 -28.99 -5.30
CA VAL A 378 11.89 -29.27 -6.56
C VAL A 378 11.04 -28.06 -7.00
N ALA A 379 10.31 -27.43 -6.08
CA ALA A 379 9.52 -26.24 -6.38
C ALA A 379 10.41 -25.06 -6.81
N ALA A 380 11.53 -24.85 -6.12
CA ALA A 380 12.48 -23.76 -6.45
C ALA A 380 13.12 -23.99 -7.83
N ASP A 381 13.54 -25.22 -8.15
CA ASP A 381 14.13 -25.57 -9.42
C ASP A 381 13.12 -25.50 -10.57
N ALA A 382 11.88 -25.95 -10.36
CA ALA A 382 10.80 -25.82 -11.31
C ALA A 382 10.52 -24.35 -11.65
N ARG A 383 10.47 -23.48 -10.61
CA ARG A 383 10.28 -22.03 -10.79
C ARG A 383 11.44 -21.41 -11.59
N LYS A 384 12.69 -21.72 -11.21
CA LYS A 384 13.89 -21.20 -11.86
C LYS A 384 13.97 -21.57 -13.35
N ASN A 385 13.53 -22.78 -13.71
CA ASN A 385 13.63 -23.32 -15.07
C ASN A 385 12.36 -23.16 -15.90
N SER A 386 11.31 -22.57 -15.35
CA SER A 386 10.02 -22.41 -16.02
C SER A 386 10.12 -21.47 -17.22
N ARG A 387 9.69 -21.96 -18.39
CA ARG A 387 9.59 -21.15 -19.60
C ARG A 387 8.40 -20.17 -19.59
N GLU A 388 7.43 -20.42 -18.74
CA GLU A 388 6.31 -19.50 -18.52
C GLU A 388 6.77 -18.26 -17.76
N ILE A 389 7.70 -18.43 -16.80
CA ILE A 389 8.30 -17.33 -16.05
C ILE A 389 9.34 -16.57 -16.89
N HIS A 390 10.24 -17.30 -17.59
CA HIS A 390 11.38 -16.73 -18.30
C HIS A 390 11.14 -16.83 -19.81
N ARG A 391 10.55 -15.78 -20.38
CA ARG A 391 10.23 -15.72 -21.82
C ARG A 391 11.36 -15.08 -22.60
N THR A 392 11.99 -15.87 -23.46
CA THR A 392 13.11 -15.40 -24.30
C THR A 392 12.74 -14.18 -25.16
N CYS A 393 11.50 -14.07 -25.62
CA CYS A 393 11.02 -12.91 -26.39
C CYS A 393 11.06 -11.62 -25.58
N VAL A 394 10.69 -11.66 -24.30
CA VAL A 394 10.73 -10.50 -23.40
C VAL A 394 12.19 -10.07 -23.15
N ALA A 395 13.04 -11.02 -22.79
CA ALA A 395 14.46 -10.75 -22.60
C ALA A 395 15.13 -10.12 -23.85
N LYS A 396 14.86 -10.68 -25.03
CA LYS A 396 15.36 -10.12 -26.30
C LYS A 396 14.80 -8.72 -26.57
N ARG A 397 13.52 -8.49 -26.30
CA ARG A 397 12.89 -7.17 -26.50
C ARG A 397 13.55 -6.11 -25.63
N LEU A 398 13.74 -6.40 -24.33
CA LEU A 398 14.42 -5.48 -23.42
C LEU A 398 15.87 -5.21 -23.81
N ALA A 399 16.61 -6.24 -24.23
CA ALA A 399 18.00 -6.10 -24.67
C ALA A 399 18.15 -5.27 -25.95
N ASN A 400 17.14 -5.26 -26.81
CA ASN A 400 17.14 -4.55 -28.10
C ASN A 400 16.43 -3.18 -28.05
N LEU A 401 16.10 -2.68 -26.87
CA LEU A 401 15.55 -1.32 -26.76
C LEU A 401 16.56 -0.29 -27.28
N PRO A 402 16.13 0.70 -28.09
CA PRO A 402 16.98 1.82 -28.48
C PRO A 402 17.56 2.52 -27.25
N LYS A 403 18.77 3.07 -27.36
CA LYS A 403 19.41 3.78 -26.22
C LYS A 403 18.56 4.90 -25.62
N ASN A 404 17.73 5.55 -26.44
CA ASN A 404 16.86 6.66 -26.04
C ASN A 404 15.37 6.27 -26.15
N ALA A 405 15.05 5.00 -25.93
CA ALA A 405 13.68 4.50 -26.03
C ALA A 405 12.69 5.19 -25.07
N ASP A 406 13.19 5.66 -23.94
CA ASP A 406 12.43 6.41 -22.93
C ASP A 406 12.33 7.91 -23.21
N GLN A 407 12.84 8.39 -24.34
CA GLN A 407 12.80 9.83 -24.69
C GLN A 407 11.80 10.10 -25.81
N ARG A 408 11.03 11.17 -25.65
CA ARG A 408 10.23 11.73 -26.73
C ARG A 408 11.15 12.33 -27.78
N LYS A 409 10.71 12.34 -29.04
CA LYS A 409 11.49 12.85 -30.18
C LYS A 409 11.87 14.33 -30.00
N SER A 410 10.94 15.14 -29.51
CA SER A 410 11.12 16.58 -29.29
C SER A 410 10.85 16.97 -27.85
N PRO A 411 11.46 18.07 -27.34
CA PRO A 411 11.15 18.60 -26.03
C PRO A 411 9.71 19.13 -25.95
N PHE A 412 9.17 19.23 -24.74
CA PHE A 412 7.79 19.68 -24.49
C PHE A 412 7.44 20.99 -25.24
N ALA A 413 8.32 21.99 -25.23
CA ALA A 413 8.09 23.28 -25.89
C ALA A 413 7.79 23.17 -27.41
N GLU A 414 8.26 22.12 -28.06
CA GLU A 414 7.94 21.82 -29.46
C GLU A 414 6.71 20.93 -29.58
N ARG A 415 6.57 19.93 -28.71
CA ARG A 415 5.42 19.04 -28.71
C ARG A 415 4.11 19.79 -28.49
N ILE A 416 4.07 20.69 -27.52
CA ILE A 416 2.85 21.44 -27.19
C ILE A 416 2.32 22.29 -28.35
N LYS A 417 3.22 22.81 -29.23
CA LYS A 417 2.81 23.54 -30.43
C LYS A 417 2.06 22.61 -31.39
N LEU A 418 2.58 21.40 -31.61
CA LEU A 418 1.95 20.40 -32.49
C LEU A 418 0.62 19.92 -31.88
N GLN A 419 0.60 19.69 -30.59
CA GLN A 419 -0.60 19.26 -29.85
C GLN A 419 -1.70 20.32 -29.92
N ASN A 420 -1.39 21.57 -29.59
CA ASN A 420 -2.34 22.68 -29.65
C ASN A 420 -2.89 22.96 -31.06
N ALA A 421 -2.10 22.72 -32.11
CA ALA A 421 -2.53 22.91 -33.46
C ALA A 421 -3.73 22.08 -33.90
N TRP A 422 -3.82 20.82 -33.41
CA TRP A 422 -4.98 19.95 -33.71
C TRP A 422 -6.01 19.88 -32.59
N LEU A 423 -5.61 20.01 -31.33
CA LEU A 423 -6.54 20.02 -30.18
C LEU A 423 -7.47 21.21 -30.23
N ASN A 424 -6.97 22.38 -30.57
CA ASN A 424 -7.69 23.62 -30.65
C ASN A 424 -8.61 23.87 -29.44
N LEU A 425 -8.09 23.58 -28.24
CA LEU A 425 -8.83 23.72 -26.98
C LEU A 425 -8.87 25.20 -26.54
N PRO A 426 -9.93 25.61 -25.82
CA PRO A 426 -9.97 26.93 -25.20
C PRO A 426 -8.93 27.07 -24.08
N LEU A 427 -8.68 28.28 -23.59
CA LEU A 427 -7.95 28.51 -22.35
C LEU A 427 -8.60 27.72 -21.19
N LEU A 428 -7.81 27.27 -20.23
CA LEU A 428 -8.28 26.49 -19.09
C LEU A 428 -9.11 25.26 -19.52
N PRO A 429 -8.56 24.33 -20.33
CA PRO A 429 -9.33 23.18 -20.82
C PRO A 429 -9.91 22.36 -19.66
N THR A 430 -11.19 21.99 -19.78
CA THR A 430 -11.88 21.18 -18.78
C THR A 430 -11.84 19.71 -19.15
N THR A 431 -11.55 18.84 -18.16
CA THR A 431 -11.56 17.39 -18.33
C THR A 431 -11.92 16.67 -17.02
N ASN A 432 -12.21 15.38 -17.09
CA ASN A 432 -12.25 14.51 -15.92
C ASN A 432 -10.96 13.66 -15.84
N ILE A 433 -10.67 13.09 -14.67
CA ILE A 433 -9.48 12.26 -14.48
C ILE A 433 -9.66 10.92 -15.22
N GLY A 434 -10.77 10.20 -15.02
CA GLY A 434 -11.00 8.92 -15.70
C GLY A 434 -12.36 8.30 -15.41
N SER A 435 -12.54 7.78 -14.21
CA SER A 435 -13.76 7.06 -13.85
C SER A 435 -14.94 7.99 -13.56
N PHE A 436 -16.13 7.50 -13.91
CA PHE A 436 -17.43 8.05 -13.49
C PHE A 436 -18.09 7.14 -12.46
N PRO A 437 -19.26 7.54 -11.87
CA PRO A 437 -19.92 6.76 -10.82
C PRO A 437 -20.15 5.31 -11.20
N GLN A 438 -19.75 4.40 -10.33
CA GLN A 438 -19.90 2.96 -10.52
C GLN A 438 -21.26 2.50 -9.96
N THR A 439 -22.27 2.45 -10.82
CA THR A 439 -23.63 2.08 -10.44
C THR A 439 -23.76 0.61 -10.01
N THR A 440 -24.85 0.27 -9.35
CA THR A 440 -25.14 -1.11 -8.96
C THR A 440 -25.30 -2.01 -10.20
N GLU A 441 -25.92 -1.50 -11.25
CA GLU A 441 -26.14 -2.18 -12.52
C GLU A 441 -24.84 -2.59 -13.19
N ILE A 442 -23.85 -1.68 -13.27
CA ILE A 442 -22.53 -1.98 -13.83
C ILE A 442 -21.81 -3.06 -13.01
N ARG A 443 -21.86 -2.92 -11.68
CA ARG A 443 -21.22 -3.90 -10.78
C ARG A 443 -21.85 -5.28 -10.93
N HIS A 444 -23.16 -5.36 -11.06
CA HIS A 444 -23.89 -6.61 -11.31
C HIS A 444 -23.54 -7.20 -12.67
N ALA A 445 -23.49 -6.41 -13.74
CA ALA A 445 -23.12 -6.87 -15.08
C ALA A 445 -21.69 -7.47 -15.10
N ARG A 446 -20.70 -6.79 -14.49
CA ARG A 446 -19.34 -7.34 -14.36
C ARG A 446 -19.30 -8.63 -13.54
N ALA A 447 -20.04 -8.68 -12.41
CA ALA A 447 -20.09 -9.86 -11.57
C ALA A 447 -20.76 -11.06 -12.27
N ALA A 448 -21.86 -10.83 -12.98
CA ALA A 448 -22.55 -11.85 -13.75
C ALA A 448 -21.69 -12.38 -14.91
N PHE A 449 -21.00 -11.50 -15.63
CA PHE A 449 -20.06 -11.91 -16.68
C PHE A 449 -18.91 -12.76 -16.11
N LYS A 450 -18.29 -12.32 -15.00
CA LYS A 450 -17.20 -13.06 -14.34
C LYS A 450 -17.62 -14.45 -13.84
N LYS A 451 -18.91 -14.63 -13.50
CA LYS A 451 -19.51 -15.92 -13.12
C LYS A 451 -19.92 -16.79 -14.31
N GLY A 452 -19.96 -16.23 -15.51
CA GLY A 452 -20.49 -16.91 -16.70
C GLY A 452 -22.02 -16.86 -16.82
N ASP A 453 -22.71 -16.07 -16.00
CA ASP A 453 -24.17 -15.88 -16.00
C ASP A 453 -24.63 -14.88 -17.10
N LEU A 454 -23.69 -14.12 -17.66
CA LEU A 454 -23.93 -13.13 -18.71
C LEU A 454 -23.01 -13.41 -19.91
N SER A 455 -23.56 -13.41 -21.13
CA SER A 455 -22.75 -13.60 -22.34
C SER A 455 -21.81 -12.43 -22.58
N LEU A 456 -20.71 -12.65 -23.33
CA LEU A 456 -19.79 -11.58 -23.72
C LEU A 456 -20.52 -10.47 -24.50
N ALA A 457 -21.42 -10.82 -25.40
CA ALA A 457 -22.19 -9.86 -26.20
C ALA A 457 -23.10 -8.98 -25.34
N ASP A 458 -23.81 -9.57 -24.38
CA ASP A 458 -24.68 -8.83 -23.45
C ASP A 458 -23.86 -7.96 -22.49
N TYR A 459 -22.71 -8.47 -22.02
CA TYR A 459 -21.79 -7.70 -21.20
C TYR A 459 -21.24 -6.46 -21.95
N GLU A 460 -20.79 -6.66 -23.19
CA GLU A 460 -20.31 -5.54 -24.02
C GLU A 460 -21.41 -4.53 -24.32
N ALA A 461 -22.63 -4.98 -24.57
CA ALA A 461 -23.79 -4.11 -24.76
C ALA A 461 -24.08 -3.27 -23.51
N ALA A 462 -24.01 -3.88 -22.31
CA ALA A 462 -24.20 -3.16 -21.05
C ALA A 462 -23.11 -2.10 -20.83
N MET A 463 -21.84 -2.43 -21.09
CA MET A 463 -20.73 -1.47 -20.98
C MET A 463 -20.86 -0.33 -21.99
N LYS A 464 -21.20 -0.63 -23.25
CA LYS A 464 -21.41 0.38 -24.30
C LYS A 464 -22.54 1.35 -23.94
N LYS A 465 -23.65 0.84 -23.39
CA LYS A 465 -24.75 1.67 -22.91
C LYS A 465 -24.32 2.67 -21.84
N GLU A 466 -23.50 2.21 -20.91
CA GLU A 466 -22.98 3.09 -19.85
C GLU A 466 -21.97 4.11 -20.40
N ILE A 467 -21.07 3.69 -21.28
CA ILE A 467 -20.12 4.60 -21.94
C ILE A 467 -20.88 5.68 -22.73
N GLU A 468 -21.93 5.32 -23.46
CA GLU A 468 -22.75 6.29 -24.19
C GLU A 468 -23.39 7.29 -23.22
N PHE A 469 -23.97 6.82 -22.11
CA PHE A 469 -24.56 7.69 -21.09
C PHE A 469 -23.50 8.67 -20.55
N VAL A 470 -22.32 8.19 -20.19
CA VAL A 470 -21.21 9.00 -19.67
C VAL A 470 -20.78 10.06 -20.71
N VAL A 471 -20.63 9.69 -21.98
CA VAL A 471 -20.27 10.64 -23.04
C VAL A 471 -21.33 11.72 -23.20
N ARG A 472 -22.62 11.35 -23.24
CA ARG A 472 -23.73 12.32 -23.37
C ARG A 472 -23.82 13.29 -22.18
N GLU A 473 -23.59 12.81 -20.95
CA GLU A 473 -23.57 13.70 -19.79
C GLU A 473 -22.40 14.67 -19.83
N GLN A 474 -21.21 14.24 -20.27
CA GLN A 474 -20.07 15.13 -20.45
C GLN A 474 -20.32 16.18 -21.57
N GLU A 475 -20.96 15.80 -22.67
CA GLU A 475 -21.37 16.74 -23.73
C GLU A 475 -22.38 17.79 -23.22
N LYS A 476 -23.40 17.37 -22.45
CA LYS A 476 -24.38 18.30 -21.83
C LYS A 476 -23.70 19.26 -20.86
N LEU A 477 -22.71 18.82 -20.12
CA LEU A 477 -21.91 19.63 -19.21
C LEU A 477 -20.92 20.54 -19.96
N ASP A 478 -20.69 20.26 -21.24
CA ASP A 478 -19.76 20.95 -22.11
C ASP A 478 -18.29 20.89 -21.65
N LEU A 479 -17.85 19.71 -21.17
CA LEU A 479 -16.44 19.40 -20.96
C LEU A 479 -15.68 19.44 -22.29
N ASP A 480 -14.42 19.90 -22.28
CA ASP A 480 -13.62 20.04 -23.50
C ASP A 480 -12.95 18.75 -23.95
N VAL A 481 -12.38 18.00 -23.01
CA VAL A 481 -11.76 16.68 -23.24
C VAL A 481 -12.50 15.64 -22.42
N LEU A 482 -13.08 14.65 -23.11
CA LEU A 482 -13.94 13.64 -22.53
C LEU A 482 -13.17 12.37 -22.19
N VAL A 483 -13.74 11.58 -21.28
CA VAL A 483 -13.29 10.22 -20.94
C VAL A 483 -14.41 9.21 -21.14
N HIS A 484 -14.11 7.93 -21.36
CA HIS A 484 -15.14 6.89 -21.53
C HIS A 484 -15.82 6.45 -20.22
N GLY A 485 -15.23 6.81 -19.05
CA GLY A 485 -15.84 6.61 -17.74
C GLY A 485 -15.50 5.31 -17.03
N GLU A 486 -14.76 4.40 -17.66
CA GLU A 486 -14.21 3.17 -17.07
C GLU A 486 -15.27 2.17 -16.54
N ALA A 487 -16.41 2.06 -17.19
CA ALA A 487 -17.50 1.17 -16.78
C ALA A 487 -17.05 -0.30 -16.65
N GLU A 488 -16.12 -0.74 -17.50
CA GLU A 488 -15.57 -2.10 -17.54
C GLU A 488 -14.59 -2.42 -16.40
N ARG A 489 -14.13 -1.44 -15.64
CA ARG A 489 -13.05 -1.60 -14.64
C ARG A 489 -13.59 -1.62 -13.22
N ASN A 490 -13.33 -2.70 -12.48
CA ASN A 490 -13.58 -2.76 -11.04
C ASN A 490 -12.44 -2.13 -10.22
N ASP A 491 -11.20 -2.32 -10.68
CA ASP A 491 -9.97 -1.83 -10.05
C ASP A 491 -8.95 -1.45 -11.12
N MET A 492 -8.14 -0.42 -10.87
CA MET A 492 -7.22 0.11 -11.85
C MET A 492 -5.97 -0.77 -12.09
N VAL A 493 -5.65 -1.70 -11.19
CA VAL A 493 -4.53 -2.64 -11.35
C VAL A 493 -5.03 -4.03 -11.76
N GLU A 494 -6.10 -4.53 -11.13
CA GLU A 494 -6.69 -5.83 -11.47
C GLU A 494 -7.09 -5.89 -12.95
N TYR A 495 -7.73 -4.86 -13.48
CA TYR A 495 -8.15 -4.80 -14.88
C TYR A 495 -6.98 -5.04 -15.86
N PHE A 496 -5.88 -4.31 -15.67
CA PHE A 496 -4.71 -4.46 -16.55
C PHE A 496 -3.99 -5.78 -16.34
N GLY A 497 -3.85 -6.22 -15.09
CA GLY A 497 -3.25 -7.51 -14.77
C GLY A 497 -4.00 -8.70 -15.38
N GLU A 498 -5.35 -8.65 -15.45
CA GLU A 498 -6.15 -9.70 -16.10
C GLU A 498 -5.93 -9.79 -17.62
N LEU A 499 -5.42 -8.72 -18.23
CA LEU A 499 -5.18 -8.61 -19.69
C LEU A 499 -3.70 -8.71 -20.07
N LEU A 500 -2.81 -8.82 -19.10
CA LEU A 500 -1.38 -8.99 -19.27
C LEU A 500 -0.97 -10.43 -18.95
N ASP A 501 -0.05 -10.99 -19.74
CA ASP A 501 0.61 -12.23 -19.37
C ASP A 501 1.59 -12.02 -18.22
N GLY A 502 1.93 -13.08 -17.50
CA GLY A 502 2.81 -13.04 -16.33
C GLY A 502 2.10 -12.70 -15.03
N PHE A 503 0.79 -12.50 -15.07
CA PHE A 503 -0.08 -12.23 -13.93
C PHE A 503 -0.96 -13.43 -13.58
N ALA A 504 -1.26 -13.55 -12.30
CA ALA A 504 -2.26 -14.48 -11.78
C ALA A 504 -3.09 -13.80 -10.69
N PHE A 505 -4.28 -14.35 -10.44
CA PHE A 505 -5.23 -13.84 -9.46
C PHE A 505 -5.65 -14.93 -8.50
N THR A 506 -5.70 -14.59 -7.23
CA THR A 506 -6.20 -15.45 -6.17
C THR A 506 -7.69 -15.19 -5.92
N LYS A 507 -8.37 -16.12 -5.29
CA LYS A 507 -9.76 -15.94 -4.84
C LYS A 507 -9.80 -15.39 -3.40
N PHE A 508 -8.89 -15.85 -2.54
CA PHE A 508 -8.84 -15.56 -1.11
C PHE A 508 -7.51 -14.91 -0.68
N GLY A 509 -6.69 -14.48 -1.62
CA GLY A 509 -5.40 -13.81 -1.34
C GLY A 509 -5.55 -12.39 -0.76
N TRP A 510 -6.47 -12.22 0.17
CA TRP A 510 -6.77 -10.95 0.81
C TRP A 510 -5.75 -10.60 1.88
N VAL A 511 -5.29 -9.36 1.89
CA VAL A 511 -4.52 -8.76 2.97
C VAL A 511 -5.24 -7.53 3.49
N GLN A 512 -5.13 -7.27 4.78
CA GLN A 512 -5.73 -6.09 5.40
C GLN A 512 -5.01 -4.83 4.95
N SER A 513 -5.78 -3.82 4.53
CA SER A 513 -5.29 -2.48 4.26
C SER A 513 -5.49 -1.58 5.49
N TYR A 514 -6.70 -1.52 6.03
CA TYR A 514 -7.05 -0.86 7.29
C TYR A 514 -8.46 -1.26 7.71
N GLY A 515 -8.72 -1.36 9.00
CA GLY A 515 -10.07 -1.68 9.52
C GLY A 515 -10.69 -2.88 8.80
N SER A 516 -11.87 -2.70 8.21
CA SER A 516 -12.52 -3.72 7.40
C SER A 516 -12.04 -3.79 5.94
N ARG A 517 -11.26 -2.80 5.48
CA ARG A 517 -10.79 -2.78 4.10
C ARG A 517 -9.66 -3.78 3.89
N CYS A 518 -9.88 -4.67 2.93
CA CYS A 518 -8.88 -5.61 2.45
C CYS A 518 -8.62 -5.37 0.97
N VAL A 519 -7.40 -5.64 0.55
CA VAL A 519 -6.98 -5.65 -0.85
C VAL A 519 -6.57 -7.06 -1.25
N LYS A 520 -6.69 -7.38 -2.52
CA LYS A 520 -6.28 -8.65 -3.09
C LYS A 520 -5.34 -8.36 -4.26
N PRO A 521 -4.04 -8.15 -3.96
CA PRO A 521 -3.09 -7.78 -4.98
C PRO A 521 -2.98 -8.84 -6.07
N PRO A 522 -2.87 -8.45 -7.34
CA PRO A 522 -2.45 -9.37 -8.40
C PRO A 522 -1.09 -10.00 -8.08
N VAL A 523 -0.83 -11.17 -8.64
CA VAL A 523 0.45 -11.87 -8.50
C VAL A 523 1.22 -11.76 -9.80
N ILE A 524 2.32 -11.02 -9.82
CA ILE A 524 3.26 -10.99 -10.94
C ILE A 524 4.25 -12.14 -10.74
N TYR A 525 4.06 -13.23 -11.47
CA TYR A 525 4.85 -14.46 -11.30
C TYR A 525 5.85 -14.71 -12.41
N GLY A 526 5.67 -14.06 -13.56
CA GLY A 526 6.49 -14.31 -14.75
C GLY A 526 6.79 -13.04 -15.55
N ASP A 527 7.47 -13.19 -16.65
CA ASP A 527 7.75 -12.12 -17.60
C ASP A 527 6.46 -11.57 -18.20
N VAL A 528 6.35 -10.24 -18.25
CA VAL A 528 5.12 -9.55 -18.62
C VAL A 528 5.09 -9.27 -20.13
N THR A 529 3.98 -9.63 -20.76
CA THR A 529 3.65 -9.26 -22.15
C THR A 529 2.19 -8.85 -22.28
N ARG A 530 1.88 -8.07 -23.30
CA ARG A 530 0.51 -7.72 -23.68
C ARG A 530 0.12 -8.56 -24.91
N PRO A 531 -0.72 -9.59 -24.76
CA PRO A 531 -1.12 -10.43 -25.89
C PRO A 531 -2.06 -9.71 -26.87
N GLU A 532 -2.97 -8.87 -26.35
CA GLU A 532 -4.03 -8.22 -27.12
C GLU A 532 -4.26 -6.77 -26.63
N PRO A 533 -4.86 -5.89 -27.46
CA PRO A 533 -5.28 -4.56 -27.01
C PRO A 533 -6.23 -4.61 -25.81
N MET A 534 -5.98 -3.76 -24.82
CA MET A 534 -6.69 -3.79 -23.54
C MET A 534 -7.84 -2.80 -23.46
N THR A 535 -7.64 -1.55 -23.90
CA THR A 535 -8.56 -0.42 -23.74
C THR A 535 -9.01 0.19 -25.06
N VAL A 536 -8.33 -0.12 -26.16
CA VAL A 536 -8.53 0.51 -27.47
C VAL A 536 -9.98 0.45 -27.92
N ARG A 537 -10.63 -0.71 -27.83
CA ARG A 537 -12.05 -0.89 -28.25
C ARG A 537 -13.03 0.01 -27.51
N TRP A 538 -12.81 0.25 -26.21
CA TRP A 538 -13.68 1.10 -25.40
C TRP A 538 -13.46 2.57 -25.71
N SER A 539 -12.22 2.99 -25.85
CA SER A 539 -11.87 4.37 -26.23
C SER A 539 -12.32 4.71 -27.66
N GLN A 540 -12.17 3.79 -28.62
CA GLN A 540 -12.70 3.96 -29.98
C GLN A 540 -14.22 4.06 -30.01
N TYR A 541 -14.92 3.19 -29.26
CA TYR A 541 -16.36 3.27 -29.17
C TYR A 541 -16.81 4.62 -28.59
N ALA A 542 -16.21 5.05 -27.49
CA ALA A 542 -16.51 6.36 -26.90
C ALA A 542 -16.23 7.51 -27.87
N GLN A 543 -15.11 7.48 -28.61
CA GLN A 543 -14.78 8.50 -29.61
C GLN A 543 -15.77 8.51 -30.77
N SER A 544 -16.31 7.35 -31.15
CA SER A 544 -17.33 7.26 -32.24
C SER A 544 -18.65 7.94 -31.88
N LEU A 545 -18.91 8.22 -30.61
CA LEU A 545 -20.12 8.87 -30.13
C LEU A 545 -20.06 10.38 -30.14
N THR A 546 -18.87 10.98 -30.29
CA THR A 546 -18.67 12.42 -30.11
C THR A 546 -17.61 13.01 -31.06
N ASN A 547 -17.77 14.28 -31.40
CA ASN A 547 -16.75 15.06 -32.12
C ASN A 547 -15.74 15.73 -31.18
N LYS A 548 -15.97 15.71 -29.86
CA LYS A 548 -15.00 16.19 -28.87
C LYS A 548 -13.84 15.22 -28.71
N VAL A 549 -12.73 15.69 -28.21
CA VAL A 549 -11.53 14.87 -27.99
C VAL A 549 -11.80 13.85 -26.87
N MET A 550 -11.53 12.58 -27.15
CA MET A 550 -11.57 11.49 -26.16
C MET A 550 -10.18 11.19 -25.63
N LYS A 551 -10.08 11.11 -24.30
CA LYS A 551 -8.83 10.75 -23.59
C LYS A 551 -8.82 9.24 -23.28
N GLY A 552 -7.78 8.54 -23.75
CA GLY A 552 -7.50 7.16 -23.37
C GLY A 552 -6.93 7.09 -21.96
N MET A 553 -7.26 6.04 -21.21
CA MET A 553 -6.94 5.91 -19.79
C MET A 553 -6.18 4.62 -19.51
N LEU A 554 -4.97 4.72 -18.96
CA LEU A 554 -4.13 3.61 -18.57
C LEU A 554 -3.65 3.77 -17.12
N THR A 555 -3.36 2.66 -16.48
CA THR A 555 -2.57 2.65 -15.23
C THR A 555 -1.10 2.48 -15.57
N GLY A 556 -0.25 3.24 -14.94
CA GLY A 556 1.19 3.25 -15.21
C GLY A 556 1.93 2.04 -14.63
N PRO A 557 3.14 1.77 -15.13
CA PRO A 557 3.90 0.56 -14.79
C PRO A 557 4.33 0.53 -13.32
N VAL A 558 4.65 1.67 -12.73
CA VAL A 558 5.07 1.73 -11.32
C VAL A 558 3.90 1.40 -10.41
N THR A 559 2.70 1.91 -10.69
CA THR A 559 1.51 1.63 -9.91
C THR A 559 1.09 0.16 -10.03
N ILE A 560 1.11 -0.41 -11.24
CA ILE A 560 0.83 -1.85 -11.44
C ILE A 560 1.81 -2.70 -10.64
N LEU A 561 3.10 -2.35 -10.65
CA LEU A 561 4.13 -3.04 -9.87
C LEU A 561 3.88 -2.93 -8.36
N GLN A 562 3.70 -1.71 -7.86
CA GLN A 562 3.65 -1.43 -6.42
C GLN A 562 2.41 -2.02 -5.73
N TRP A 563 1.30 -2.14 -6.45
CA TRP A 563 0.07 -2.70 -5.90
C TRP A 563 -0.14 -4.18 -6.21
N SER A 564 0.93 -4.88 -6.56
CA SER A 564 0.96 -6.32 -6.82
C SER A 564 1.91 -7.05 -5.87
N PHE A 565 1.69 -8.34 -5.67
CA PHE A 565 2.73 -9.23 -5.17
C PHE A 565 3.70 -9.49 -6.33
N VAL A 566 4.94 -9.08 -6.15
CA VAL A 566 5.93 -9.11 -7.23
C VAL A 566 6.85 -10.31 -7.09
N ARG A 567 7.21 -10.92 -8.21
CA ARG A 567 8.27 -11.94 -8.29
C ARG A 567 9.58 -11.41 -7.68
N ASN A 568 10.35 -12.28 -7.07
CA ASN A 568 11.58 -11.94 -6.34
C ASN A 568 12.85 -12.56 -6.93
N ASP A 569 12.78 -13.14 -8.12
CA ASP A 569 13.89 -13.77 -8.83
C ASP A 569 14.65 -12.79 -9.75
N ILE A 570 14.05 -11.64 -10.06
CA ILE A 570 14.67 -10.55 -10.82
C ILE A 570 14.40 -9.21 -10.11
N PRO A 571 15.20 -8.16 -10.39
CA PRO A 571 14.99 -6.85 -9.77
C PRO A 571 13.61 -6.26 -10.11
N ARG A 572 13.00 -5.56 -9.13
CA ARG A 572 11.72 -4.87 -9.33
C ARG A 572 11.76 -3.86 -10.49
N SER A 573 12.89 -3.17 -10.68
CA SER A 573 13.11 -2.28 -11.83
C SER A 573 12.99 -2.99 -13.18
N THR A 574 13.47 -4.24 -13.28
CA THR A 574 13.33 -5.06 -14.49
C THR A 574 11.87 -5.43 -14.74
N VAL A 575 11.14 -5.85 -13.70
CA VAL A 575 9.71 -6.16 -13.81
C VAL A 575 8.92 -4.93 -14.25
N CYS A 576 9.21 -3.76 -13.65
CA CYS A 576 8.57 -2.50 -14.01
C CYS A 576 8.83 -2.12 -15.47
N LYS A 577 10.05 -2.33 -15.96
CA LYS A 577 10.43 -2.10 -17.34
C LYS A 577 9.68 -3.04 -18.31
N GLN A 578 9.45 -4.29 -17.93
CA GLN A 578 8.63 -5.22 -18.72
C GLN A 578 7.18 -4.72 -18.84
N ILE A 579 6.58 -4.28 -17.73
CA ILE A 579 5.23 -3.70 -17.73
C ILE A 579 5.18 -2.45 -18.62
N ALA A 580 6.15 -1.56 -18.48
CA ALA A 580 6.24 -0.33 -19.27
C ALA A 580 6.28 -0.60 -20.79
N VAL A 581 7.09 -1.56 -21.21
CA VAL A 581 7.20 -1.95 -22.62
C VAL A 581 5.92 -2.61 -23.12
N ALA A 582 5.21 -3.37 -22.29
CA ALA A 582 3.89 -3.91 -22.62
C ALA A 582 2.85 -2.79 -22.78
N LEU A 583 2.87 -1.79 -21.90
CA LEU A 583 1.98 -0.63 -21.99
C LEU A 583 2.28 0.26 -23.20
N SER A 584 3.54 0.35 -23.65
CA SER A 584 3.86 1.13 -24.84
C SER A 584 3.15 0.61 -26.09
N ASP A 585 2.92 -0.70 -26.18
CA ASP A 585 2.12 -1.28 -27.27
C ASP A 585 0.66 -0.80 -27.21
N GLU A 586 0.10 -0.67 -26.03
CA GLU A 586 -1.26 -0.12 -25.85
C GLU A 586 -1.33 1.35 -26.27
N VAL A 587 -0.33 2.16 -25.87
CA VAL A 587 -0.25 3.57 -26.25
C VAL A 587 -0.18 3.73 -27.77
N LEU A 588 0.64 2.94 -28.43
CA LEU A 588 0.76 2.97 -29.91
C LEU A 588 -0.53 2.52 -30.61
N ASP A 589 -1.23 1.50 -30.08
CA ASP A 589 -2.50 1.06 -30.63
C ASP A 589 -3.60 2.09 -30.42
N LEU A 590 -3.63 2.79 -29.26
CA LEU A 590 -4.54 3.93 -29.03
C LEU A 590 -4.25 5.07 -30.01
N GLU A 591 -2.99 5.46 -30.18
CA GLU A 591 -2.59 6.48 -31.17
C GLU A 591 -3.02 6.09 -32.58
N LYS A 592 -2.76 4.86 -33.00
CA LYS A 592 -3.18 4.32 -34.31
C LYS A 592 -4.71 4.32 -34.47
N ALA A 593 -5.44 4.12 -33.40
CA ALA A 593 -6.88 4.18 -33.35
C ALA A 593 -7.48 5.62 -33.36
N GLY A 594 -6.62 6.64 -33.39
CA GLY A 594 -7.01 8.04 -33.42
C GLY A 594 -7.16 8.69 -32.03
N ILE A 595 -6.85 7.96 -30.96
CA ILE A 595 -6.86 8.48 -29.57
C ILE A 595 -5.50 9.10 -29.30
N LYS A 596 -5.44 10.43 -29.38
CA LYS A 596 -4.17 11.19 -29.29
C LYS A 596 -4.00 11.96 -27.99
N VAL A 597 -4.91 11.85 -27.03
CA VAL A 597 -4.73 12.24 -25.63
C VAL A 597 -4.77 10.97 -24.81
N ILE A 598 -3.68 10.64 -24.15
CA ILE A 598 -3.54 9.36 -23.42
C ILE A 598 -3.00 9.66 -22.04
N GLN A 599 -3.76 9.28 -21.03
CA GLN A 599 -3.39 9.44 -19.62
C GLN A 599 -2.86 8.12 -19.08
N ILE A 600 -1.69 8.18 -18.44
CA ILE A 600 -1.00 7.06 -17.79
C ILE A 600 -0.86 7.44 -16.30
N ASP A 601 -1.70 6.86 -15.46
CA ASP A 601 -1.81 7.26 -14.04
C ASP A 601 -0.76 6.58 -13.18
N GLU A 602 -0.05 7.38 -12.38
CA GLU A 602 1.02 6.91 -11.49
C GLU A 602 0.85 7.37 -10.03
N PRO A 603 -0.27 7.04 -9.39
CA PRO A 603 -0.48 7.41 -7.99
C PRO A 603 0.52 6.78 -7.01
N ALA A 604 1.18 5.68 -7.38
CA ALA A 604 2.06 4.94 -6.49
C ALA A 604 3.55 5.34 -6.56
N ILE A 605 3.95 6.33 -7.35
CA ILE A 605 5.37 6.73 -7.40
C ILE A 605 5.87 7.20 -6.03
N ARG A 606 5.16 8.14 -5.40
CA ARG A 606 5.52 8.67 -4.08
C ARG A 606 5.45 7.58 -3.01
N GLU A 607 4.44 6.74 -3.06
CA GLU A 607 4.24 5.63 -2.15
C GLU A 607 5.33 4.55 -2.22
N GLY A 608 5.96 4.40 -3.38
CA GLY A 608 6.99 3.41 -3.64
C GLY A 608 8.39 3.83 -3.23
N LEU A 609 8.59 5.04 -2.70
CA LEU A 609 9.89 5.50 -2.23
C LEU A 609 10.47 4.54 -1.19
N PRO A 610 11.76 4.18 -1.31
CA PRO A 610 12.46 3.41 -0.30
C PRO A 610 12.45 4.09 1.07
N LEU A 611 12.60 3.32 2.13
CA LEU A 611 12.63 3.83 3.50
C LEU A 611 13.83 4.72 3.78
N LYS A 612 14.99 4.42 3.17
CA LYS A 612 16.20 5.23 3.26
C LYS A 612 16.28 6.24 2.13
N ARG A 613 16.52 7.50 2.47
CA ARG A 613 16.64 8.58 1.48
C ARG A 613 17.81 8.36 0.50
N ALA A 614 18.86 7.70 0.95
CA ALA A 614 19.99 7.34 0.08
C ALA A 614 19.61 6.47 -1.12
N ASP A 615 18.49 5.74 -1.05
CA ASP A 615 18.01 4.86 -2.12
C ASP A 615 16.98 5.54 -3.04
N TRP A 616 16.54 6.76 -2.73
CA TRP A 616 15.49 7.46 -3.48
C TRP A 616 15.89 7.76 -4.91
N ASP A 617 17.09 8.25 -5.14
CA ASP A 617 17.54 8.63 -6.49
C ASP A 617 17.55 7.43 -7.43
N ALA A 618 18.05 6.29 -6.98
CA ALA A 618 18.04 5.07 -7.76
C ALA A 618 16.61 4.60 -8.09
N TYR A 619 15.69 4.66 -7.10
CA TYR A 619 14.29 4.33 -7.31
C TYR A 619 13.62 5.29 -8.31
N LEU A 620 13.75 6.60 -8.08
CA LEU A 620 13.11 7.63 -8.91
C LEU A 620 13.63 7.60 -10.35
N GLN A 621 14.92 7.25 -10.53
CA GLN A 621 15.52 7.08 -11.84
C GLN A 621 14.84 5.95 -12.63
N TRP A 622 14.76 4.74 -12.07
CA TRP A 622 14.16 3.62 -12.82
C TRP A 622 12.62 3.74 -12.92
N ALA A 623 11.96 4.34 -11.93
CA ALA A 623 10.53 4.61 -11.97
C ALA A 623 10.18 5.62 -13.08
N GLY A 624 10.95 6.71 -13.18
CA GLY A 624 10.82 7.70 -14.24
C GLY A 624 11.12 7.13 -15.63
N GLU A 625 12.17 6.32 -15.76
CA GLU A 625 12.48 5.60 -17.01
C GLU A 625 11.30 4.69 -17.42
N ALA A 626 10.73 3.94 -16.48
CA ALA A 626 9.60 3.05 -16.77
C ALA A 626 8.36 3.83 -17.23
N PHE A 627 8.05 4.96 -16.58
CA PHE A 627 6.96 5.82 -17.03
C PHE A 627 7.18 6.29 -18.46
N ARG A 628 8.35 6.85 -18.78
CA ARG A 628 8.67 7.35 -20.13
C ARG A 628 8.66 6.24 -21.17
N LEU A 629 9.14 5.04 -20.84
CA LEU A 629 9.04 3.85 -21.71
C LEU A 629 7.60 3.48 -22.05
N SER A 630 6.63 3.76 -21.18
CA SER A 630 5.21 3.44 -21.46
C SER A 630 4.65 4.23 -22.65
N SER A 631 5.27 5.34 -23.02
CA SER A 631 4.90 6.13 -24.21
C SER A 631 5.95 6.07 -25.31
N MET A 632 6.82 5.04 -25.28
CA MET A 632 7.88 4.82 -26.26
C MET A 632 7.33 4.79 -27.68
N GLY A 633 7.93 5.59 -28.55
CA GLY A 633 7.63 5.59 -29.99
C GLY A 633 6.36 6.35 -30.38
N CYS A 634 5.60 6.92 -29.44
CA CYS A 634 4.46 7.76 -29.79
C CYS A 634 4.90 9.08 -30.44
N LYS A 635 4.05 9.63 -31.30
CA LYS A 635 4.33 10.87 -32.06
C LYS A 635 4.29 12.08 -31.13
N ASP A 636 4.96 13.16 -31.55
CA ASP A 636 5.01 14.42 -30.79
C ASP A 636 3.65 15.12 -30.69
N ASP A 637 2.74 14.88 -31.66
CA ASP A 637 1.37 15.39 -31.63
C ASP A 637 0.42 14.57 -30.74
N THR A 638 0.87 13.44 -30.20
CA THR A 638 0.15 12.70 -29.16
C THR A 638 0.49 13.29 -27.79
N GLN A 639 -0.54 13.71 -27.05
CA GLN A 639 -0.40 14.34 -25.74
C GLN A 639 -0.49 13.27 -24.64
N ILE A 640 0.55 13.17 -23.83
CA ILE A 640 0.63 12.24 -22.71
C ILE A 640 0.30 12.97 -21.41
N HIS A 641 -0.75 12.53 -20.75
CA HIS A 641 -1.14 12.97 -19.41
C HIS A 641 -0.66 11.98 -18.36
N THR A 642 -0.50 12.45 -17.14
CA THR A 642 -0.41 11.62 -15.93
C THR A 642 -1.25 12.20 -14.82
N HIS A 643 -1.67 11.34 -13.88
CA HIS A 643 -2.38 11.75 -12.68
C HIS A 643 -1.72 11.19 -11.44
N MET A 644 -1.63 12.02 -10.41
CA MET A 644 -1.12 11.65 -9.10
C MET A 644 -2.09 12.12 -8.02
N CYS A 645 -2.55 11.17 -7.21
CA CYS A 645 -3.43 11.46 -6.08
C CYS A 645 -2.72 11.23 -4.74
N TYR A 646 -3.25 11.82 -3.68
CA TYR A 646 -2.87 11.65 -2.27
C TYR A 646 -1.40 11.88 -1.93
N SER A 647 -0.70 12.79 -2.61
CA SER A 647 0.74 12.92 -2.41
C SER A 647 1.20 14.35 -2.18
N GLU A 648 2.04 14.54 -1.18
CA GLU A 648 2.89 15.72 -1.05
C GLU A 648 4.17 15.48 -1.88
N PHE A 649 4.33 16.16 -3.01
CA PHE A 649 5.43 15.92 -3.95
C PHE A 649 6.63 16.83 -3.76
N ASN A 650 6.59 17.74 -2.80
CA ASN A 650 7.57 18.83 -2.68
C ASN A 650 9.02 18.34 -2.64
N ASP A 651 9.23 17.17 -2.06
CA ASP A 651 10.55 16.55 -1.91
C ASP A 651 11.03 15.77 -3.15
N ILE A 652 10.16 15.52 -4.15
CA ILE A 652 10.48 14.76 -5.39
C ILE A 652 10.07 15.49 -6.67
N LEU A 653 9.76 16.79 -6.61
CA LEU A 653 9.33 17.58 -7.79
C LEU A 653 10.26 17.48 -9.00
N PRO A 654 11.61 17.50 -8.86
CA PRO A 654 12.49 17.30 -10.00
C PRO A 654 12.27 15.94 -10.70
N ALA A 655 12.05 14.88 -9.93
CA ALA A 655 11.76 13.55 -10.49
C ALA A 655 10.39 13.49 -11.17
N ILE A 656 9.38 14.18 -10.62
CA ILE A 656 8.06 14.30 -11.24
C ILE A 656 8.15 15.07 -12.59
N ALA A 657 8.91 16.15 -12.63
CA ALA A 657 9.15 16.88 -13.88
C ALA A 657 9.90 16.01 -14.91
N ALA A 658 10.83 15.16 -14.44
CA ALA A 658 11.58 14.23 -15.28
C ALA A 658 10.74 13.08 -15.88
N LEU A 659 9.49 12.89 -15.45
CA LEU A 659 8.54 12.01 -16.15
C LEU A 659 8.25 12.51 -17.56
N ASP A 660 8.41 13.78 -17.82
CA ASP A 660 8.18 14.45 -19.10
C ASP A 660 6.76 14.24 -19.68
N ALA A 661 5.77 14.08 -18.79
CA ALA A 661 4.37 14.08 -19.19
C ALA A 661 3.98 15.47 -19.71
N ASP A 662 3.21 15.54 -20.81
CA ASP A 662 2.78 16.83 -21.37
C ASP A 662 1.85 17.57 -20.40
N VAL A 663 0.97 16.84 -19.71
CA VAL A 663 0.07 17.39 -18.68
C VAL A 663 0.11 16.52 -17.43
N ILE A 664 0.28 17.16 -16.26
CA ILE A 664 0.10 16.48 -14.96
C ILE A 664 -1.17 16.99 -14.27
N THR A 665 -2.01 16.07 -13.79
CA THR A 665 -3.14 16.39 -12.92
C THR A 665 -2.86 15.93 -11.50
N ILE A 666 -3.21 16.75 -10.51
CA ILE A 666 -2.89 16.55 -9.09
C ILE A 666 -4.08 16.90 -8.20
N GLU A 667 -4.18 16.28 -7.03
CA GLU A 667 -5.16 16.64 -6.00
C GLU A 667 -4.71 17.88 -5.24
N THR A 668 -5.52 18.92 -5.19
CA THR A 668 -5.19 20.19 -4.54
C THR A 668 -6.33 20.85 -3.81
N SER A 669 -7.58 20.39 -3.98
CA SER A 669 -8.75 21.10 -3.43
C SER A 669 -8.74 21.14 -1.89
N ARG A 670 -8.35 20.05 -1.23
CA ARG A 670 -8.28 19.97 0.23
C ARG A 670 -7.16 20.78 0.87
N SER A 671 -6.05 20.94 0.17
CA SER A 671 -4.90 21.74 0.62
C SER A 671 -5.03 23.21 0.25
N ASP A 672 -6.18 23.63 -0.28
CA ASP A 672 -6.41 25.01 -0.74
C ASP A 672 -5.28 25.51 -1.67
N MET A 673 -4.84 24.64 -2.57
CA MET A 673 -3.76 24.88 -3.54
C MET A 673 -2.35 25.04 -2.94
N GLU A 674 -2.13 24.73 -1.67
CA GLU A 674 -0.78 24.86 -1.05
C GLU A 674 0.29 24.09 -1.81
N LEU A 675 -0.05 22.91 -2.34
CA LEU A 675 0.87 22.09 -3.14
C LEU A 675 1.40 22.85 -4.38
N LEU A 676 0.61 23.72 -4.98
CA LEU A 676 1.02 24.51 -6.15
C LEU A 676 2.14 25.51 -5.86
N THR A 677 2.32 25.96 -4.63
CA THR A 677 3.42 26.85 -4.28
C THR A 677 4.77 26.24 -4.63
N ALA A 678 4.95 24.95 -4.28
CA ALA A 678 6.18 24.22 -4.63
C ALA A 678 6.37 24.08 -6.16
N PHE A 679 5.30 23.89 -6.92
CA PHE A 679 5.35 23.88 -8.40
C PHE A 679 5.76 25.24 -8.98
N GLY A 680 5.29 26.32 -8.39
CA GLY A 680 5.67 27.69 -8.77
C GLY A 680 7.12 27.99 -8.48
N ASP A 681 7.59 27.68 -7.27
CA ASP A 681 8.98 27.89 -6.85
C ASP A 681 9.95 27.07 -7.70
N PHE A 682 9.60 25.83 -8.01
CA PHE A 682 10.35 24.93 -8.89
C PHE A 682 10.29 25.34 -10.37
N LYS A 683 9.30 26.15 -10.78
CA LYS A 683 9.00 26.51 -12.18
C LYS A 683 8.74 25.26 -13.03
N TYR A 684 7.76 24.46 -12.61
CA TYR A 684 7.39 23.22 -13.31
C TYR A 684 7.21 23.51 -14.83
N PRO A 685 7.86 22.70 -15.71
CA PRO A 685 8.01 23.09 -17.11
C PRO A 685 6.76 22.86 -17.98
N ASN A 686 5.92 21.87 -17.65
CA ASN A 686 4.82 21.40 -18.50
C ASN A 686 3.44 21.87 -17.98
N ASP A 687 2.36 21.44 -18.61
CA ASP A 687 1.00 21.82 -18.22
C ASP A 687 0.56 21.15 -16.92
N ILE A 688 -0.28 21.85 -16.15
CA ILE A 688 -0.77 21.38 -14.84
C ILE A 688 -2.28 21.51 -14.78
N GLY A 689 -2.95 20.44 -14.27
CA GLY A 689 -4.36 20.42 -13.91
C GLY A 689 -4.52 20.21 -12.40
N PRO A 690 -4.52 21.28 -11.58
CA PRO A 690 -4.83 21.15 -10.17
C PRO A 690 -6.31 20.86 -9.96
N GLY A 691 -6.65 19.90 -9.12
CA GLY A 691 -8.01 19.53 -8.79
C GLY A 691 -8.75 20.65 -8.05
N VAL A 692 -9.99 20.93 -8.47
CA VAL A 692 -10.84 21.97 -7.89
C VAL A 692 -12.13 21.44 -7.27
N TYR A 693 -12.31 20.13 -7.26
CA TYR A 693 -13.46 19.47 -6.69
C TYR A 693 -13.03 18.25 -5.87
N ASP A 694 -13.29 18.29 -4.55
CA ASP A 694 -13.03 17.17 -3.62
C ASP A 694 -14.02 16.02 -3.88
N ILE A 695 -13.53 14.96 -4.49
CA ILE A 695 -14.33 13.77 -4.81
C ILE A 695 -14.58 12.86 -3.59
N HIS A 696 -13.95 13.11 -2.45
CA HIS A 696 -14.12 12.29 -1.25
C HIS A 696 -15.32 12.71 -0.40
N SER A 697 -15.92 13.86 -0.70
CA SER A 697 -17.15 14.35 -0.09
C SER A 697 -18.30 14.31 -1.09
N PRO A 698 -19.52 13.91 -0.69
CA PRO A 698 -20.71 14.00 -1.53
C PRO A 698 -21.21 15.44 -1.69
N ARG A 699 -20.57 16.40 -1.03
CA ARG A 699 -20.94 17.82 -1.09
C ARG A 699 -20.64 18.41 -2.48
N VAL A 700 -21.60 19.10 -3.05
CA VAL A 700 -21.39 19.89 -4.26
C VAL A 700 -20.68 21.20 -3.89
N PRO A 701 -19.53 21.54 -4.51
CA PRO A 701 -18.83 22.79 -4.23
C PRO A 701 -19.63 23.99 -4.73
N THR A 702 -19.47 25.15 -4.11
CA THR A 702 -20.06 26.38 -4.61
C THR A 702 -19.21 26.99 -5.75
N ALA A 703 -19.82 27.90 -6.52
CA ALA A 703 -19.11 28.61 -7.57
C ALA A 703 -17.95 29.45 -7.01
N GLU A 704 -18.16 30.09 -5.85
CA GLU A 704 -17.16 30.90 -5.17
C GLU A 704 -15.96 30.07 -4.72
N GLU A 705 -16.19 28.86 -4.22
CA GLU A 705 -15.11 27.94 -3.83
C GLU A 705 -14.24 27.55 -5.02
N ILE A 706 -14.84 27.11 -6.11
CA ILE A 706 -14.09 26.73 -7.32
C ILE A 706 -13.37 27.96 -7.93
N GLU A 707 -14.04 29.11 -7.99
CA GLU A 707 -13.42 30.34 -8.49
C GLU A 707 -12.21 30.75 -7.64
N HIS A 708 -12.33 30.64 -6.31
CA HIS A 708 -11.24 30.91 -5.40
C HIS A 708 -10.01 30.02 -5.68
N LEU A 709 -10.22 28.72 -5.83
CA LEU A 709 -9.15 27.77 -6.12
C LEU A 709 -8.49 28.05 -7.49
N LEU A 710 -9.29 28.32 -8.52
CA LEU A 710 -8.77 28.64 -9.86
C LEU A 710 -7.98 29.94 -9.88
N ARG A 711 -8.43 30.97 -9.18
CA ARG A 711 -7.72 32.24 -9.07
C ARG A 711 -6.39 32.08 -8.33
N LYS A 712 -6.34 31.22 -7.29
CA LYS A 712 -5.07 30.85 -6.64
C LYS A 712 -4.13 30.13 -7.62
N ALA A 713 -4.65 29.16 -8.36
CA ALA A 713 -3.87 28.44 -9.36
C ALA A 713 -3.27 29.38 -10.42
N LEU A 714 -4.05 30.35 -10.89
CA LEU A 714 -3.60 31.38 -11.87
C LEU A 714 -2.51 32.32 -11.35
N GLN A 715 -2.30 32.41 -10.03
CA GLN A 715 -1.18 33.17 -9.47
C GLN A 715 0.16 32.45 -9.63
N VAL A 716 0.11 31.12 -9.80
CA VAL A 716 1.29 30.23 -9.84
C VAL A 716 1.53 29.68 -11.24
N VAL A 717 0.46 29.33 -11.95
CA VAL A 717 0.51 28.70 -13.27
C VAL A 717 0.01 29.67 -14.34
N PRO A 718 0.76 29.86 -15.43
CA PRO A 718 0.29 30.66 -16.58
C PRO A 718 -1.06 30.12 -17.12
N LYS A 719 -1.95 31.04 -17.50
CA LYS A 719 -3.31 30.68 -17.99
C LYS A 719 -3.30 29.74 -19.19
N GLU A 720 -2.27 29.78 -20.00
CA GLU A 720 -2.09 28.95 -21.20
C GLU A 720 -1.70 27.49 -20.86
N ARG A 721 -1.28 27.23 -19.61
CA ARG A 721 -0.78 25.95 -19.15
C ARG A 721 -1.66 25.33 -18.06
N LEU A 722 -2.75 26.00 -17.69
CA LEU A 722 -3.63 25.57 -16.62
C LEU A 722 -4.80 24.77 -17.18
N TRP A 723 -4.95 23.53 -16.73
CA TRP A 723 -6.11 22.67 -16.96
C TRP A 723 -7.06 22.71 -15.75
N VAL A 724 -8.33 22.36 -15.98
CA VAL A 724 -9.36 22.32 -14.93
C VAL A 724 -9.99 20.94 -14.85
N ASN A 725 -9.91 20.32 -13.68
CA ASN A 725 -10.36 18.94 -13.43
C ASN A 725 -10.77 18.75 -11.97
N PRO A 726 -11.53 17.68 -11.65
CA PRO A 726 -11.70 17.21 -10.27
C PRO A 726 -10.36 16.74 -9.68
N ASP A 727 -10.32 16.54 -8.37
CA ASP A 727 -9.13 16.01 -7.67
C ASP A 727 -8.75 14.61 -8.17
N CYS A 728 -9.72 13.73 -8.38
CA CYS A 728 -9.49 12.36 -8.83
C CYS A 728 -10.70 11.83 -9.60
N GLY A 729 -10.71 10.54 -9.96
CA GLY A 729 -11.83 9.88 -10.59
C GLY A 729 -13.09 9.81 -9.71
N LEU A 730 -14.26 9.86 -10.33
CA LEU A 730 -15.56 10.00 -9.67
C LEU A 730 -16.22 8.68 -9.28
N LYS A 731 -15.49 7.59 -9.32
CA LYS A 731 -15.96 6.20 -9.10
C LYS A 731 -16.83 6.02 -7.86
N THR A 732 -16.53 6.72 -6.78
CA THR A 732 -17.19 6.58 -5.47
C THR A 732 -18.36 7.54 -5.26
N ARG A 733 -18.62 8.42 -6.23
CA ARG A 733 -19.72 9.40 -6.18
C ARG A 733 -21.01 8.82 -6.77
N GLY A 734 -22.11 9.49 -6.50
CA GLY A 734 -23.37 9.27 -7.19
C GLY A 734 -23.54 10.23 -8.38
N TRP A 735 -24.39 9.90 -9.33
CA TRP A 735 -24.62 10.72 -10.51
C TRP A 735 -25.19 12.11 -10.20
N PRO A 736 -26.15 12.29 -9.26
CA PRO A 736 -26.73 13.62 -9.00
C PRO A 736 -25.68 14.64 -8.55
N GLU A 737 -24.85 14.29 -7.55
CA GLU A 737 -23.81 15.19 -7.05
C GLU A 737 -22.67 15.37 -8.06
N THR A 738 -22.36 14.34 -8.85
CA THR A 738 -21.34 14.41 -9.91
C THR A 738 -21.73 15.44 -10.98
N ILE A 739 -22.94 15.33 -11.52
CA ILE A 739 -23.45 16.27 -12.53
C ILE A 739 -23.47 17.70 -11.99
N ALA A 740 -23.98 17.88 -10.76
CA ALA A 740 -24.06 19.20 -10.15
C ALA A 740 -22.68 19.82 -9.94
N ALA A 741 -21.70 19.05 -9.42
CA ALA A 741 -20.35 19.53 -9.16
C ALA A 741 -19.59 19.88 -10.47
N LEU A 742 -19.64 19.00 -11.46
CA LEU A 742 -19.00 19.23 -12.76
C LEU A 742 -19.64 20.42 -13.49
N LYS A 743 -20.95 20.63 -13.34
CA LYS A 743 -21.61 21.81 -13.89
C LYS A 743 -21.07 23.10 -13.29
N VAL A 744 -20.96 23.18 -11.97
CA VAL A 744 -20.36 24.35 -11.30
C VAL A 744 -18.93 24.56 -11.79
N MET A 745 -18.12 23.50 -11.88
CA MET A 745 -16.75 23.58 -12.37
C MET A 745 -16.66 24.17 -13.78
N VAL A 746 -17.48 23.69 -14.71
CA VAL A 746 -17.49 24.18 -16.11
C VAL A 746 -18.02 25.60 -16.20
N ASP A 747 -19.10 25.93 -15.50
CA ASP A 747 -19.70 27.28 -15.53
C ASP A 747 -18.71 28.34 -15.00
N VAL A 748 -18.02 28.07 -13.89
CA VAL A 748 -17.00 28.94 -13.33
C VAL A 748 -15.79 29.06 -14.30
N THR A 749 -15.38 27.97 -14.91
CA THR A 749 -14.29 27.98 -15.90
C THR A 749 -14.63 28.87 -17.10
N LYS A 750 -15.87 28.76 -17.64
CA LYS A 750 -16.32 29.61 -18.74
C LYS A 750 -16.35 31.09 -18.36
N LYS A 751 -16.79 31.43 -17.15
CA LYS A 751 -16.73 32.80 -16.62
C LYS A 751 -15.30 33.33 -16.62
N LEU A 752 -14.37 32.55 -16.06
CA LEU A 752 -12.94 32.97 -16.02
C LEU A 752 -12.31 33.07 -17.40
N ARG A 753 -12.65 32.20 -18.35
CA ARG A 753 -12.21 32.33 -19.75
C ARG A 753 -12.61 33.67 -20.36
N ALA A 754 -13.85 34.08 -20.13
CA ALA A 754 -14.34 35.39 -20.65
C ALA A 754 -13.62 36.56 -19.99
N GLU A 755 -13.17 36.47 -18.75
CA GLU A 755 -12.40 37.48 -18.07
C GLU A 755 -10.94 37.54 -18.53
N LEU A 756 -10.37 36.40 -18.95
CA LEU A 756 -8.96 36.24 -19.31
C LEU A 756 -8.68 36.40 -20.81
N ALA A 757 -9.74 36.34 -21.64
CA ALA A 757 -9.64 36.55 -23.09
C ALA A 757 -9.27 37.99 -23.41
#